data_d8fba444d561f14dde591ef81e3c45bb
#
_entry.id   d8fba444d561f14dde591ef81e3c45bb
#
_cell.length_a   1.000
_cell.length_b   1.000
_cell.length_c   1.000
_cell.angle_alpha   90.00
_cell.angle_beta   90.00
_cell.angle_gamma   90.00
#
_symmetry.space_group_name_H-M   'P 1'
#
loop_
_entity.id
_entity.type
_entity.pdbx_description
1 polymer ?
#
loop_
_entity_poly.entity_id
_entity_poly.type
_entity_poly.pdbx_seq_one_letter_code
_entity_poly.pdbx_strand_id
1 'polypeptide(L)'
;MKRVILTAVGLVALISLNAQNITGKIVDEQGEPMGFANIVALSLPDSAFVSGTISKEDGTFAFDVEEKAQLLRFTSIGYDTYYAPRKSDMGTVNLQPSTEMLGEVVVKGTLPKTHMKGDAMVTGVAGTVLEKAGSMEQLLDRIPNVTAYGGEIEVFGRGTPEIYINGRKMTDAMELERLSSDNIRNVEVITNPGARYSASVKSVIRITTKQIEGEGFGFDARAIFNYSNYTQWDETGRFNFNYRKGGFDLIGMLYMSNTTGFDYKTLKQYTYLDNMWEQTNEIYGETPRTNPYGKLGLNYMFNPNHSIGVSFSYDRYPGGDSWMDLASTVVRDGELVENSTSYLTQNERETIMQANLYYTGKIGEWSIDFNADWYWNKDDSPISTAEQYQEVGGAPESQTIDTKTLKRSQLTASKLVLSTPLWEGKLDFGGEYSYSKRKTTYTVLPVGFIDDDRSRIQEGMASAFVEYARQIGAVQLQAGLRYENINFDYYEDGKYLPEQSRVFNNLFPTVSLSTTLGDVDFQLGYATDVNRPSYWQLRSSVLYANRYTYETGNPFLVPQINNNVNFGVAWKWFSMNAVYSHISDPITSYSDTYKDEPSMTLLQTINGSAYDQVNASVTFQPKVGIWSPSLTMAVTKQWWKCMEASPSAILWVRSVSTIHSIRSG
;
A
#
# COMPACT_ATOMS: atom_id res chain seq x y z
N MET A 1 -6.81 -4.70 40.78
CA MET A 1 -6.52 -3.56 39.88
C MET A 1 -6.65 -2.17 40.51
N LYS A 2 -7.42 -1.94 41.55
CA LYS A 2 -7.51 -0.60 42.24
C LYS A 2 -6.33 -0.22 43.15
N ARG A 3 -5.43 -1.13 43.51
CA ARG A 3 -4.27 -0.86 44.37
C ARG A 3 -2.97 -0.54 43.62
N VAL A 4 -2.90 -0.79 42.31
CA VAL A 4 -1.68 -0.52 41.51
C VAL A 4 -1.74 0.91 40.93
N ILE A 5 -2.92 1.48 40.75
CA ILE A 5 -3.10 2.85 40.24
C ILE A 5 -2.79 3.92 41.28
N LEU A 6 -2.98 3.64 42.57
CA LEU A 6 -2.63 4.60 43.65
C LEU A 6 -1.13 4.70 43.93
N THR A 7 -0.34 3.71 43.57
CA THR A 7 1.13 3.74 43.79
C THR A 7 1.88 4.46 42.66
N ALA A 8 1.29 4.56 41.47
CA ALA A 8 1.88 5.30 40.35
C ALA A 8 1.64 6.83 40.44
N VAL A 9 0.59 7.26 41.13
CA VAL A 9 0.28 8.69 41.34
C VAL A 9 1.10 9.29 42.50
N GLY A 10 1.61 8.47 43.44
CA GLY A 10 2.39 8.92 44.58
C GLY A 10 3.89 9.16 44.32
N LEU A 11 4.42 8.78 43.15
CA LEU A 11 5.86 8.89 42.86
C LEU A 11 6.21 10.11 41.95
N VAL A 12 5.25 10.89 41.50
CA VAL A 12 5.46 12.10 40.69
C VAL A 12 5.55 13.40 41.53
N ALA A 13 5.39 13.31 42.84
CA ALA A 13 5.20 14.50 43.69
C ALA A 13 6.46 14.96 44.50
N LEU A 14 7.68 14.62 44.07
CA LEU A 14 8.90 15.09 44.76
C LEU A 14 10.04 15.46 43.77
N ILE A 15 9.75 16.37 42.83
CA ILE A 15 10.80 17.22 42.24
C ILE A 15 10.36 18.65 42.49
N SER A 16 10.81 19.23 43.59
CA SER A 16 10.70 20.67 43.82
C SER A 16 11.66 21.34 42.83
N LEU A 17 11.19 21.67 41.62
CA LEU A 17 11.87 22.57 40.70
C LEU A 17 11.82 23.96 41.34
N ASN A 18 12.96 24.57 41.62
CA ASN A 18 13.04 25.98 41.97
C ASN A 18 12.69 26.81 40.71
N ALA A 19 11.42 27.00 40.46
CA ALA A 19 10.94 27.88 39.42
C ALA A 19 10.78 29.29 40.03
N GLN A 20 11.37 30.27 39.39
CA GLN A 20 11.19 31.67 39.77
C GLN A 20 10.05 32.29 38.93
N ASN A 21 9.08 32.86 39.57
CA ASN A 21 7.99 33.59 38.90
C ASN A 21 8.55 34.87 38.26
N ILE A 22 8.33 35.01 36.96
CA ILE A 22 8.71 36.20 36.16
C ILE A 22 7.45 36.94 35.80
N THR A 23 7.43 38.26 36.09
CA THR A 23 6.32 39.14 35.78
C THR A 23 6.74 40.32 34.91
N GLY A 24 5.79 40.93 34.20
CA GLY A 24 6.02 42.16 33.42
C GLY A 24 4.78 42.55 32.63
N LYS A 25 4.92 43.63 31.86
CA LYS A 25 3.90 44.15 30.97
C LYS A 25 4.48 44.46 29.60
N ILE A 26 3.82 44.06 28.53
CA ILE A 26 4.19 44.34 27.15
C ILE A 26 3.33 45.48 26.62
N VAL A 27 3.95 46.48 25.99
CA VAL A 27 3.31 47.61 25.34
C VAL A 27 3.86 47.82 23.94
N ASP A 28 3.09 48.51 23.11
CA ASP A 28 3.53 48.95 21.78
C ASP A 28 4.33 50.29 21.87
N GLU A 29 4.70 50.86 20.72
CA GLU A 29 5.45 52.11 20.61
C GLU A 29 4.67 53.36 21.12
N GLN A 30 3.33 53.27 21.24
CA GLN A 30 2.49 54.32 21.82
C GLN A 30 2.29 54.11 23.33
N GLY A 31 2.74 52.99 23.90
CA GLY A 31 2.57 52.66 25.30
C GLY A 31 1.25 51.94 25.59
N GLU A 32 0.49 51.57 24.55
CA GLU A 32 -0.77 50.81 24.73
C GLU A 32 -0.46 49.32 25.04
N PRO A 33 -1.27 48.70 25.90
CA PRO A 33 -1.06 47.29 26.26
C PRO A 33 -1.18 46.34 25.11
N MET A 34 -0.19 45.40 24.96
CA MET A 34 -0.22 44.38 23.95
C MET A 34 -0.65 43.05 24.53
N GLY A 35 -1.86 42.60 24.20
CA GLY A 35 -2.38 41.28 24.52
C GLY A 35 -1.90 40.21 23.54
N PHE A 36 -1.78 38.96 24.02
CA PHE A 36 -1.46 37.78 23.23
C PHE A 36 -0.06 37.77 22.56
N ALA A 37 0.86 38.61 23.04
CA ALA A 37 2.27 38.53 22.63
C ALA A 37 2.94 37.29 23.28
N ASN A 38 3.79 36.60 22.54
CA ASN A 38 4.49 35.41 23.03
C ASN A 38 5.73 35.80 23.84
N ILE A 39 5.90 35.22 25.02
CA ILE A 39 7.09 35.32 25.89
C ILE A 39 7.71 33.94 26.04
N VAL A 40 8.94 33.76 25.58
CA VAL A 40 9.66 32.49 25.61
C VAL A 40 10.94 32.63 26.40
N ALA A 41 11.14 31.77 27.39
CA ALA A 41 12.34 31.67 28.19
C ALA A 41 13.33 30.66 27.53
N LEU A 42 14.56 31.08 27.34
CA LEU A 42 15.61 30.35 26.63
C LEU A 42 16.82 30.13 27.51
N SER A 43 17.48 28.99 27.35
CA SER A 43 18.82 28.71 27.91
C SER A 43 19.91 29.26 27.00
N LEU A 44 21.10 29.54 27.57
CA LEU A 44 22.30 29.90 26.83
C LEU A 44 23.40 28.84 27.02
N PRO A 45 24.28 28.59 26.01
CA PRO A 45 24.48 29.36 24.76
C PRO A 45 23.61 28.91 23.58
N ASP A 46 22.88 27.79 23.69
CA ASP A 46 22.17 27.09 22.60
C ASP A 46 20.79 27.70 22.24
N SER A 47 20.33 28.66 23.04
CA SER A 47 18.98 29.26 22.91
C SER A 47 17.84 28.24 22.92
N ALA A 48 18.03 27.11 23.65
CA ALA A 48 17.01 26.08 23.73
C ALA A 48 15.79 26.57 24.54
N PHE A 49 14.60 26.12 24.13
CA PHE A 49 13.34 26.43 24.78
C PHE A 49 13.31 25.84 26.21
N VAL A 50 12.97 26.65 27.20
CA VAL A 50 12.79 26.21 28.59
C VAL A 50 11.34 26.25 29.02
N SER A 51 10.67 27.38 28.86
CA SER A 51 9.24 27.58 29.15
C SER A 51 8.73 28.81 28.39
N GLY A 52 7.40 29.01 28.35
CA GLY A 52 6.82 30.17 27.69
C GLY A 52 5.39 30.45 28.16
N THR A 53 4.94 31.68 27.89
CA THR A 53 3.59 32.15 28.17
C THR A 53 3.17 33.16 27.10
N ILE A 54 1.94 33.64 27.17
CA ILE A 54 1.42 34.76 26.38
C ILE A 54 0.97 35.88 27.32
N SER A 55 1.05 37.14 26.87
CA SER A 55 0.48 38.28 27.62
C SER A 55 -1.04 38.22 27.63
N LYS A 56 -1.61 38.71 28.72
CA LYS A 56 -3.08 38.90 28.84
C LYS A 56 -3.54 40.10 28.02
N GLU A 57 -4.83 40.32 27.87
CA GLU A 57 -5.42 41.45 27.13
C GLU A 57 -4.89 42.81 27.59
N ASP A 58 -4.58 42.95 28.89
CA ASP A 58 -4.02 44.17 29.49
C ASP A 58 -2.49 44.27 29.32
N GLY A 59 -1.89 43.41 28.52
CA GLY A 59 -0.46 43.35 28.27
C GLY A 59 0.38 42.69 29.36
N THR A 60 -0.21 42.36 30.53
CA THR A 60 0.54 41.75 31.64
C THR A 60 0.83 40.27 31.40
N PHE A 61 1.95 39.78 31.92
CA PHE A 61 2.30 38.39 31.92
C PHE A 61 2.91 37.98 33.25
N ALA A 62 2.71 36.69 33.60
CA ALA A 62 3.34 36.05 34.75
C ALA A 62 3.47 34.56 34.50
N PHE A 63 4.65 33.99 34.69
CA PHE A 63 4.89 32.55 34.54
C PHE A 63 6.13 32.09 35.28
N ASP A 64 6.15 30.82 35.63
CA ASP A 64 7.23 30.20 36.36
C ASP A 64 8.33 29.73 35.37
N VAL A 65 9.58 30.08 35.66
CA VAL A 65 10.72 29.80 34.79
C VAL A 65 11.83 29.11 35.58
N GLU A 66 12.29 27.97 35.10
CA GLU A 66 13.40 27.24 35.67
C GLU A 66 14.70 28.07 35.66
N GLU A 67 15.57 27.83 36.63
CA GLU A 67 16.84 28.58 36.81
C GLU A 67 17.80 28.52 35.62
N LYS A 68 17.67 27.48 34.80
CA LYS A 68 18.48 27.30 33.58
C LYS A 68 18.18 28.30 32.45
N ALA A 69 17.03 28.97 32.48
CA ALA A 69 16.70 30.01 31.51
C ALA A 69 17.39 31.32 31.86
N GLN A 70 18.09 31.88 30.91
CA GLN A 70 18.89 33.11 31.10
C GLN A 70 18.44 34.27 30.22
N LEU A 71 17.65 33.97 29.17
CA LEU A 71 17.20 34.95 28.18
C LEU A 71 15.71 34.84 27.97
N LEU A 72 15.01 35.95 27.83
CA LEU A 72 13.62 36.02 27.41
C LEU A 72 13.52 36.60 26.01
N ARG A 73 12.72 35.98 25.18
CA ARG A 73 12.36 36.42 23.83
C ARG A 73 10.89 36.80 23.80
N PHE A 74 10.61 38.01 23.33
CA PHE A 74 9.27 38.56 23.16
C PHE A 74 8.96 38.68 21.68
N THR A 75 7.82 38.16 21.22
CA THR A 75 7.39 38.23 19.83
C THR A 75 5.90 38.52 19.71
N SER A 76 5.55 39.39 18.76
CA SER A 76 4.17 39.63 18.35
C SER A 76 4.11 39.88 16.84
N ILE A 77 2.98 39.59 16.21
CA ILE A 77 2.80 39.77 14.78
C ILE A 77 2.88 41.25 14.42
N GLY A 78 3.73 41.62 13.48
CA GLY A 78 3.92 42.99 13.06
C GLY A 78 4.95 43.78 13.89
N TYR A 79 5.63 43.15 14.86
CA TYR A 79 6.62 43.76 15.73
C TYR A 79 7.99 43.01 15.64
N ASP A 80 9.05 43.74 15.82
CA ASP A 80 10.41 43.17 15.88
C ASP A 80 10.57 42.29 17.12
N THR A 81 11.29 41.18 16.95
CA THR A 81 11.60 40.27 18.05
C THR A 81 12.52 40.96 19.05
N TYR A 82 12.13 41.06 20.32
CA TYR A 82 12.93 41.66 21.37
C TYR A 82 13.48 40.57 22.31
N TYR A 83 14.76 40.73 22.66
CA TYR A 83 15.43 39.84 23.61
C TYR A 83 15.90 40.61 24.84
N ALA A 84 15.69 40.08 26.04
CA ALA A 84 16.15 40.64 27.29
C ALA A 84 16.69 39.56 28.23
N PRO A 85 17.77 39.89 29.01
CA PRO A 85 18.22 39.02 30.09
C PRO A 85 17.10 38.78 31.11
N ARG A 86 17.01 37.57 31.66
CA ARG A 86 16.00 37.22 32.70
C ARG A 86 16.12 38.10 33.93
N LYS A 87 15.01 38.61 34.38
CA LYS A 87 14.80 39.29 35.68
C LYS A 87 13.46 38.78 36.28
N SER A 88 13.35 38.83 37.61
CA SER A 88 12.08 38.46 38.29
C SER A 88 10.92 39.42 37.95
N ASP A 89 11.25 40.69 37.79
CA ASP A 89 10.33 41.70 37.26
C ASP A 89 10.97 42.30 36.01
N MET A 90 10.33 42.11 34.87
CA MET A 90 10.75 42.66 33.58
C MET A 90 10.32 44.10 33.37
N GLY A 91 9.45 44.60 34.26
CA GLY A 91 8.86 45.95 34.12
C GLY A 91 8.01 46.05 32.85
N THR A 92 8.09 47.20 32.17
CA THR A 92 7.43 47.42 30.89
C THR A 92 8.38 47.12 29.75
N VAL A 93 7.99 46.17 28.91
CA VAL A 93 8.69 45.81 27.69
C VAL A 93 7.98 46.45 26.51
N ASN A 94 8.70 47.34 25.80
CA ASN A 94 8.18 48.05 24.64
C ASN A 94 8.63 47.31 23.36
N LEU A 95 7.67 46.82 22.55
CA LEU A 95 7.96 46.23 21.24
C LEU A 95 7.87 47.32 20.17
N GLN A 96 8.84 47.30 19.23
CA GLN A 96 8.86 48.24 18.12
C GLN A 96 8.19 47.57 16.89
N PRO A 97 7.36 48.34 16.14
CA PRO A 97 6.78 47.80 14.90
C PRO A 97 7.89 47.38 13.93
N SER A 98 7.73 46.21 13.33
CA SER A 98 8.65 45.74 12.31
C SER A 98 8.50 46.60 11.05
N THR A 99 9.59 47.23 10.65
CA THR A 99 9.66 47.97 9.38
C THR A 99 9.84 47.05 8.18
N GLU A 100 10.08 45.76 8.39
CA GLU A 100 10.00 44.78 7.35
C GLU A 100 8.51 44.62 7.02
N MET A 101 8.05 45.29 5.95
CA MET A 101 6.82 44.84 5.28
C MET A 101 6.97 43.32 5.09
N LEU A 102 6.07 42.57 5.65
CA LEU A 102 5.87 41.15 5.28
C LEU A 102 5.78 41.16 3.77
N GLY A 103 6.93 40.99 3.09
CA GLY A 103 6.94 40.77 1.68
C GLY A 103 5.97 39.63 1.48
N GLU A 104 5.04 39.79 0.57
CA GLU A 104 4.13 38.75 0.12
C GLU A 104 4.97 37.47 0.07
N VAL A 105 4.71 36.51 0.96
CA VAL A 105 5.36 35.21 0.91
C VAL A 105 4.76 34.55 -0.31
N VAL A 106 5.25 34.97 -1.47
CA VAL A 106 5.09 34.22 -2.70
C VAL A 106 5.87 32.94 -2.46
N VAL A 107 5.16 31.94 -1.97
CA VAL A 107 5.66 30.58 -1.94
C VAL A 107 5.85 30.19 -3.40
N LYS A 108 7.01 30.52 -3.95
CA LYS A 108 7.45 30.02 -5.24
C LYS A 108 7.73 28.55 -5.05
N GLY A 109 6.66 27.73 -5.09
CA GLY A 109 6.81 26.30 -5.18
C GLY A 109 7.65 26.02 -6.42
N THR A 110 8.82 25.42 -6.25
CA THR A 110 9.58 24.89 -7.38
C THR A 110 8.83 23.71 -7.95
N LEU A 111 8.83 23.57 -9.28
CA LEU A 111 8.28 22.38 -9.90
C LEU A 111 9.10 21.15 -9.50
N PRO A 112 8.48 20.01 -9.30
CA PRO A 112 9.19 18.75 -9.10
C PRO A 112 10.08 18.49 -10.32
N LYS A 113 11.33 18.11 -10.08
CA LYS A 113 12.21 17.63 -11.14
C LYS A 113 12.19 16.12 -11.13
N THR A 114 11.87 15.54 -12.28
CA THR A 114 11.96 14.10 -12.50
C THR A 114 13.19 13.84 -13.38
N HIS A 115 14.04 12.91 -12.96
CA HIS A 115 15.24 12.49 -13.68
C HIS A 115 15.46 10.99 -13.52
N MET A 116 16.20 10.39 -14.46
CA MET A 116 16.59 8.98 -14.35
C MET A 116 17.86 8.85 -13.50
N LYS A 117 17.86 7.87 -12.60
CA LYS A 117 19.02 7.51 -11.78
C LYS A 117 19.11 6.00 -11.66
N GLY A 118 20.00 5.40 -12.43
CA GLY A 118 20.11 3.95 -12.50
C GLY A 118 18.86 3.30 -13.07
N ASP A 119 18.27 2.43 -12.28
CA ASP A 119 17.03 1.70 -12.60
C ASP A 119 15.74 2.49 -12.26
N ALA A 120 15.88 3.68 -11.67
CA ALA A 120 14.78 4.44 -11.11
C ALA A 120 14.52 5.77 -11.81
N MET A 121 13.25 6.11 -11.97
CA MET A 121 12.77 7.46 -12.23
C MET A 121 12.56 8.16 -10.87
N VAL A 122 13.38 9.19 -10.58
CA VAL A 122 13.40 9.90 -9.31
C VAL A 122 12.68 11.23 -9.43
N THR A 123 11.64 11.43 -8.62
CA THR A 123 10.91 12.70 -8.52
C THR A 123 11.20 13.36 -7.17
N GLY A 124 11.76 14.57 -7.19
CA GLY A 124 11.98 15.37 -5.99
C GLY A 124 10.67 15.92 -5.44
N VAL A 125 10.46 15.77 -4.13
CA VAL A 125 9.25 16.25 -3.43
C VAL A 125 9.58 17.45 -2.55
N ALA A 126 10.64 17.37 -1.73
CA ALA A 126 11.02 18.42 -0.81
C ALA A 126 11.29 19.76 -1.53
N GLY A 127 10.71 20.85 -1.03
CA GLY A 127 10.82 22.19 -1.60
C GLY A 127 10.03 22.40 -2.91
N THR A 128 9.17 21.46 -3.31
CA THR A 128 8.34 21.56 -4.51
C THR A 128 6.86 21.68 -4.17
N VAL A 129 6.01 21.91 -5.19
CA VAL A 129 4.56 21.94 -5.03
C VAL A 129 4.00 20.59 -4.53
N LEU A 130 4.71 19.48 -4.75
CA LEU A 130 4.31 18.15 -4.30
C LEU A 130 4.35 18.00 -2.78
N GLU A 131 5.18 18.77 -2.09
CA GLU A 131 5.26 18.79 -0.63
C GLU A 131 3.91 19.17 0.03
N LYS A 132 3.08 19.92 -0.71
CA LYS A 132 1.76 20.37 -0.26
C LYS A 132 0.60 19.48 -0.74
N ALA A 133 0.88 18.30 -1.24
CA ALA A 133 -0.16 17.39 -1.71
C ALA A 133 -1.08 16.89 -0.57
N GLY A 134 -0.59 16.90 0.68
CA GLY A 134 -1.33 16.48 1.87
C GLY A 134 -1.13 14.99 2.17
N SER A 135 -1.86 14.08 1.54
CA SER A 135 -1.71 12.64 1.76
C SER A 135 -0.67 12.00 0.83
N MET A 136 -0.21 10.79 1.17
CA MET A 136 0.66 10.01 0.30
C MET A 136 -0.05 9.56 -0.98
N GLU A 137 -1.33 9.22 -0.90
CA GLU A 137 -2.13 8.88 -2.08
C GLU A 137 -2.16 10.04 -3.08
N GLN A 138 -2.48 11.26 -2.61
CA GLN A 138 -2.47 12.46 -3.44
C GLN A 138 -1.09 12.83 -3.98
N LEU A 139 -0.03 12.53 -3.22
CA LEU A 139 1.35 12.70 -3.69
C LEU A 139 1.66 11.71 -4.79
N LEU A 140 1.41 10.42 -4.57
CA LEU A 140 1.73 9.35 -5.51
C LEU A 140 0.94 9.47 -6.82
N ASP A 141 -0.32 9.91 -6.77
CA ASP A 141 -1.14 10.18 -7.97
C ASP A 141 -0.57 11.31 -8.85
N ARG A 142 0.37 12.12 -8.33
CA ARG A 142 1.07 13.17 -9.07
C ARG A 142 2.49 12.76 -9.52
N ILE A 143 2.93 11.56 -9.18
CA ILE A 143 4.21 11.01 -9.63
C ILE A 143 4.03 10.41 -11.03
N PRO A 144 4.92 10.68 -11.98
CA PRO A 144 4.84 10.10 -13.33
C PRO A 144 4.77 8.57 -13.29
N ASN A 145 3.93 7.97 -14.12
CA ASN A 145 3.65 6.54 -14.24
C ASN A 145 2.99 5.88 -13.01
N VAL A 146 2.57 6.64 -12.01
CA VAL A 146 1.87 6.11 -10.84
C VAL A 146 0.43 6.59 -10.86
N THR A 147 -0.49 5.71 -10.54
CA THR A 147 -1.88 6.02 -10.21
C THR A 147 -2.14 5.58 -8.78
N ALA A 148 -2.77 6.46 -7.99
CA ALA A 148 -3.11 6.16 -6.61
C ALA A 148 -4.52 6.70 -6.33
N TYR A 149 -5.47 5.79 -6.13
CA TYR A 149 -6.87 6.13 -5.91
C TYR A 149 -7.57 5.04 -5.08
N GLY A 150 -8.35 5.44 -4.07
CA GLY A 150 -9.12 4.52 -3.24
C GLY A 150 -8.27 3.53 -2.42
N GLY A 151 -7.02 3.90 -2.10
CA GLY A 151 -6.06 3.03 -1.40
C GLY A 151 -5.29 2.07 -2.33
N GLU A 152 -5.66 2.00 -3.60
CA GLU A 152 -4.93 1.21 -4.61
C GLU A 152 -3.83 2.05 -5.25
N ILE A 153 -2.63 1.47 -5.38
CA ILE A 153 -1.47 2.11 -6.00
C ILE A 153 -0.97 1.19 -7.11
N GLU A 154 -0.87 1.75 -8.29
CA GLU A 154 -0.38 1.04 -9.47
C GLU A 154 0.71 1.82 -10.20
N VAL A 155 1.68 1.10 -10.73
CA VAL A 155 2.60 1.61 -11.74
C VAL A 155 2.08 1.20 -13.11
N PHE A 156 1.83 2.18 -13.98
CA PHE A 156 1.18 1.93 -15.27
C PHE A 156 1.89 0.86 -16.10
N GLY A 157 1.13 -0.14 -16.56
CA GLY A 157 1.62 -1.28 -17.31
C GLY A 157 2.43 -2.31 -16.51
N ARG A 158 2.65 -2.08 -15.20
CA ARG A 158 3.39 -2.96 -14.31
C ARG A 158 2.57 -3.45 -13.11
N GLY A 159 1.37 -2.88 -12.89
CA GLY A 159 0.47 -3.23 -11.79
C GLY A 159 0.95 -2.75 -10.42
N THR A 160 0.52 -3.43 -9.36
CA THR A 160 0.80 -3.05 -7.97
C THR A 160 2.29 -3.16 -7.63
N PRO A 161 2.95 -2.06 -7.18
CA PRO A 161 4.36 -2.07 -6.84
C PRO A 161 4.63 -2.63 -5.44
N GLU A 162 5.83 -3.15 -5.22
CA GLU A 162 6.37 -3.22 -3.86
C GLU A 162 6.83 -1.84 -3.40
N ILE A 163 6.44 -1.43 -2.21
CA ILE A 163 6.78 -0.11 -1.65
C ILE A 163 7.85 -0.26 -0.57
N TYR A 164 8.87 0.58 -0.65
CA TYR A 164 9.95 0.66 0.33
C TYR A 164 9.99 2.06 0.92
N ILE A 165 10.02 2.17 2.24
CA ILE A 165 10.15 3.43 2.98
C ILE A 165 11.50 3.42 3.68
N ASN A 166 12.37 4.37 3.30
CA ASN A 166 13.75 4.47 3.81
C ASN A 166 14.54 3.15 3.69
N GLY A 167 14.35 2.43 2.57
CA GLY A 167 15.01 1.14 2.30
C GLY A 167 14.34 -0.09 2.91
N ARG A 168 13.36 0.07 3.81
CA ARG A 168 12.61 -1.03 4.43
C ARG A 168 11.35 -1.33 3.60
N LYS A 169 11.11 -2.59 3.27
CA LYS A 169 9.87 -3.03 2.60
C LYS A 169 8.67 -2.72 3.50
N MET A 170 7.68 -2.09 2.92
CA MET A 170 6.38 -1.87 3.54
C MET A 170 5.64 -3.21 3.64
N THR A 171 5.14 -3.53 4.81
CA THR A 171 4.38 -4.77 5.06
C THR A 171 2.88 -4.55 5.19
N ASP A 172 2.46 -3.27 5.27
CA ASP A 172 1.10 -2.89 5.58
C ASP A 172 0.78 -1.53 4.91
N ALA A 173 -0.33 -1.45 4.17
CA ALA A 173 -0.79 -0.23 3.50
C ALA A 173 -0.96 0.95 4.46
N MET A 174 -1.30 0.70 5.73
CA MET A 174 -1.43 1.73 6.76
C MET A 174 -0.11 2.46 7.08
N GLU A 175 1.06 1.84 6.77
CA GLU A 175 2.34 2.54 6.90
C GLU A 175 2.42 3.75 5.95
N LEU A 176 1.81 3.63 4.78
CA LEU A 176 1.77 4.71 3.80
C LEU A 176 0.82 5.83 4.22
N GLU A 177 -0.33 5.50 4.79
CA GLU A 177 -1.29 6.50 5.28
C GLU A 177 -0.75 7.36 6.42
N ARG A 178 0.27 6.87 7.14
CA ARG A 178 0.96 7.62 8.21
C ARG A 178 1.88 8.71 7.68
N LEU A 179 2.30 8.60 6.42
CA LEU A 179 3.21 9.57 5.84
C LEU A 179 2.40 10.76 5.29
N SER A 180 2.88 11.95 5.60
CA SER A 180 2.41 13.18 4.99
C SER A 180 3.40 13.62 3.91
N SER A 181 2.92 14.22 2.84
CA SER A 181 3.74 14.65 1.71
C SER A 181 4.84 15.64 2.11
N ASP A 182 4.63 16.44 3.15
CA ASP A 182 5.62 17.39 3.69
C ASP A 182 6.83 16.72 4.34
N ASN A 183 6.71 15.46 4.73
CA ASN A 183 7.79 14.64 5.28
C ASN A 183 8.58 13.88 4.22
N ILE A 184 8.22 13.99 2.94
CA ILE A 184 8.88 13.25 1.86
C ILE A 184 10.01 14.08 1.25
N ARG A 185 11.16 13.43 1.01
CA ARG A 185 12.29 14.01 0.29
C ARG A 185 12.17 13.75 -1.20
N ASN A 186 12.01 12.47 -1.58
CA ASN A 186 11.86 12.03 -2.97
C ASN A 186 11.06 10.73 -3.05
N VAL A 187 10.53 10.48 -4.24
CA VAL A 187 9.90 9.21 -4.62
C VAL A 187 10.63 8.68 -5.86
N GLU A 188 11.05 7.42 -5.81
CA GLU A 188 11.71 6.70 -6.90
C GLU A 188 10.77 5.62 -7.43
N VAL A 189 10.52 5.61 -8.72
CA VAL A 189 9.70 4.59 -9.40
C VAL A 189 10.59 3.72 -10.27
N ILE A 190 10.60 2.42 -10.02
CA ILE A 190 11.40 1.42 -10.74
C ILE A 190 10.44 0.52 -11.50
N THR A 191 10.45 0.63 -12.81
CA THR A 191 9.62 -0.17 -13.72
C THR A 191 10.32 -1.45 -14.19
N ASN A 192 11.62 -1.57 -13.92
CA ASN A 192 12.46 -2.71 -14.24
C ASN A 192 13.30 -3.14 -13.03
N PRO A 193 12.68 -3.77 -11.99
CA PRO A 193 13.39 -4.14 -10.78
C PRO A 193 14.54 -5.09 -11.06
N GLY A 194 15.70 -4.86 -10.42
CA GLY A 194 16.88 -5.70 -10.54
C GLY A 194 16.73 -7.07 -9.86
N ALA A 195 17.72 -7.93 -10.03
CA ALA A 195 17.72 -9.33 -9.57
C ALA A 195 17.63 -9.49 -8.05
N ARG A 196 17.94 -8.46 -7.28
CA ARG A 196 17.80 -8.45 -5.80
C ARG A 196 16.34 -8.50 -5.32
N TYR A 197 15.38 -8.13 -6.18
CA TYR A 197 13.95 -8.25 -5.89
C TYR A 197 13.45 -9.64 -6.29
N SER A 198 12.34 -10.10 -5.68
CA SER A 198 11.68 -11.34 -6.10
C SER A 198 11.26 -11.25 -7.56
N ALA A 199 11.35 -12.34 -8.31
CA ALA A 199 10.91 -12.36 -9.70
C ALA A 199 9.42 -12.06 -9.90
N SER A 200 8.60 -12.16 -8.85
CA SER A 200 7.19 -11.75 -8.87
C SER A 200 6.98 -10.23 -8.77
N VAL A 201 8.03 -9.46 -8.45
CA VAL A 201 7.95 -8.00 -8.30
C VAL A 201 8.10 -7.34 -9.67
N LYS A 202 7.03 -6.76 -10.17
CA LYS A 202 6.98 -6.12 -11.48
C LYS A 202 7.43 -4.66 -11.45
N SER A 203 7.27 -4.00 -10.31
CA SER A 203 7.65 -2.60 -10.09
C SER A 203 7.93 -2.33 -8.62
N VAL A 204 8.71 -1.29 -8.35
CA VAL A 204 9.05 -0.88 -6.99
C VAL A 204 8.89 0.63 -6.86
N ILE A 205 8.33 1.08 -5.74
CA ILE A 205 8.34 2.49 -5.34
C ILE A 205 9.20 2.61 -4.08
N ARG A 206 10.26 3.44 -4.13
CA ARG A 206 11.07 3.78 -2.97
C ARG A 206 10.74 5.19 -2.52
N ILE A 207 10.33 5.33 -1.28
CA ILE A 207 10.00 6.60 -0.65
C ILE A 207 11.11 6.94 0.34
N THR A 208 11.76 8.08 0.15
CA THR A 208 12.73 8.59 1.10
C THR A 208 12.11 9.75 1.86
N THR A 209 12.03 9.63 3.18
CA THR A 209 11.52 10.69 4.05
C THR A 209 12.60 11.71 4.38
N LYS A 210 12.21 12.90 4.80
CA LYS A 210 13.11 13.82 5.48
C LYS A 210 13.55 13.19 6.80
N GLN A 211 14.79 13.46 7.21
CA GLN A 211 15.27 12.98 8.50
C GLN A 211 14.49 13.72 9.60
N ILE A 212 13.82 12.97 10.46
CA ILE A 212 13.15 13.53 11.62
C ILE A 212 14.23 13.80 12.66
N GLU A 213 14.47 15.07 12.95
CA GLU A 213 15.38 15.52 14.01
C GLU A 213 14.60 15.65 15.33
N GLY A 214 15.19 15.19 16.43
CA GLY A 214 14.66 15.32 17.77
C GLY A 214 14.48 14.00 18.52
N GLU A 215 14.58 14.11 19.84
CA GLU A 215 14.28 13.05 20.81
C GLU A 215 12.98 13.41 21.53
N GLY A 216 12.30 12.40 22.06
CA GLY A 216 11.10 12.58 22.87
C GLY A 216 9.94 11.70 22.46
N PHE A 217 8.80 12.02 22.97
CA PHE A 217 7.53 11.35 22.69
C PHE A 217 6.71 12.22 21.74
N GLY A 218 6.17 11.59 20.70
CA GLY A 218 5.23 12.20 19.77
C GLY A 218 4.00 11.30 19.58
N PHE A 219 2.87 11.90 19.28
CA PHE A 219 1.66 11.17 18.89
C PHE A 219 0.83 11.99 17.92
N ASP A 220 0.01 11.30 17.14
CA ASP A 220 -1.09 11.86 16.37
C ASP A 220 -2.35 11.01 16.58
N ALA A 221 -3.49 11.67 16.59
CA ALA A 221 -4.80 11.03 16.65
C ALA A 221 -5.68 11.58 15.54
N ARG A 222 -6.36 10.70 14.84
CA ARG A 222 -7.29 11.08 13.77
C ARG A 222 -8.59 10.31 13.92
N ALA A 223 -9.72 11.03 13.83
CA ALA A 223 -11.05 10.45 13.71
C ALA A 223 -11.67 10.94 12.40
N ILE A 224 -12.27 10.03 11.67
CA ILE A 224 -12.97 10.31 10.40
C ILE A 224 -14.38 9.76 10.55
N PHE A 225 -15.34 10.60 10.23
CA PHE A 225 -16.75 10.24 10.19
C PHE A 225 -17.25 10.55 8.77
N ASN A 226 -17.70 9.52 8.07
CA ASN A 226 -18.32 9.68 6.76
C ASN A 226 -19.79 9.35 6.86
N TYR A 227 -20.63 10.10 6.18
CA TYR A 227 -22.06 9.83 6.08
C TYR A 227 -22.44 9.54 4.64
N SER A 228 -23.16 8.47 4.42
CA SER A 228 -23.74 8.08 3.13
C SER A 228 -25.24 7.85 3.30
N ASN A 229 -26.01 8.21 2.30
CA ASN A 229 -27.46 7.92 2.28
C ASN A 229 -27.77 6.42 2.22
N TYR A 230 -26.79 5.59 1.82
CA TYR A 230 -26.92 4.14 1.69
C TYR A 230 -26.46 3.41 2.95
N THR A 231 -25.30 3.75 3.48
CA THR A 231 -24.63 3.01 4.57
C THR A 231 -24.68 3.75 5.91
N GLN A 232 -25.26 4.97 5.95
CA GLN A 232 -25.32 5.86 7.10
C GLN A 232 -23.93 6.33 7.55
N TRP A 233 -23.51 6.03 8.78
CA TRP A 233 -22.24 6.48 9.35
C TRP A 233 -21.17 5.41 9.24
N ASP A 234 -20.01 5.80 8.69
CA ASP A 234 -18.77 5.07 8.76
C ASP A 234 -17.82 5.82 9.71
N GLU A 235 -17.23 5.13 10.65
CA GLU A 235 -16.30 5.68 11.62
C GLU A 235 -14.92 5.04 11.48
N THR A 236 -13.90 5.87 11.51
CA THR A 236 -12.50 5.42 11.53
C THR A 236 -11.73 6.20 12.58
N GLY A 237 -11.08 5.50 13.48
CA GLY A 237 -10.20 6.05 14.49
C GLY A 237 -8.77 5.54 14.32
N ARG A 238 -7.79 6.43 14.39
CA ARG A 238 -6.37 6.08 14.37
C ARG A 238 -5.61 6.85 15.45
N PHE A 239 -4.77 6.14 16.17
CA PHE A 239 -3.83 6.70 17.13
C PHE A 239 -2.44 6.15 16.85
N ASN A 240 -1.51 7.03 16.50
CA ASN A 240 -0.11 6.74 16.32
C ASN A 240 0.69 7.34 17.47
N PHE A 241 1.73 6.65 17.90
CA PHE A 241 2.70 7.21 18.84
C PHE A 241 4.12 6.76 18.46
N ASN A 242 5.08 7.59 18.81
CA ASN A 242 6.49 7.27 18.71
C ASN A 242 7.24 7.81 19.94
N TYR A 243 8.27 7.11 20.33
CA TYR A 243 9.20 7.55 21.35
C TYR A 243 10.63 7.27 20.90
N ARG A 244 11.44 8.32 20.85
CA ARG A 244 12.85 8.22 20.45
C ARG A 244 13.76 8.76 21.54
N LYS A 245 14.84 8.02 21.84
CA LYS A 245 15.89 8.47 22.73
C LYS A 245 17.21 7.78 22.35
N GLY A 246 18.21 8.57 21.95
CA GLY A 246 19.48 8.05 21.43
C GLY A 246 19.24 7.12 20.24
N GLY A 247 19.78 5.90 20.30
CA GLY A 247 19.58 4.89 19.25
C GLY A 247 18.24 4.14 19.34
N PHE A 248 17.46 4.34 20.38
CA PHE A 248 16.17 3.66 20.59
C PHE A 248 15.02 4.40 19.93
N ASP A 249 14.18 3.68 19.19
CA ASP A 249 12.99 4.22 18.53
C ASP A 249 11.84 3.20 18.66
N LEU A 250 10.80 3.58 19.41
CA LEU A 250 9.57 2.82 19.60
C LEU A 250 8.45 3.48 18.82
N ILE A 251 7.78 2.72 17.99
CA ILE A 251 6.62 3.18 17.20
C ILE A 251 5.42 2.29 17.46
N GLY A 252 4.25 2.88 17.53
CA GLY A 252 3.01 2.13 17.69
C GLY A 252 1.85 2.75 16.95
N MET A 253 0.90 1.90 16.56
CA MET A 253 -0.35 2.30 15.93
C MET A 253 -1.49 1.46 16.47
N LEU A 254 -2.58 2.13 16.78
CA LEU A 254 -3.90 1.54 17.02
C LEU A 254 -4.85 2.11 15.98
N TYR A 255 -5.61 1.25 15.36
CA TYR A 255 -6.59 1.61 14.35
C TYR A 255 -7.87 0.82 14.58
N MET A 256 -8.99 1.46 14.34
CA MET A 256 -10.30 0.83 14.35
C MET A 256 -11.16 1.49 13.29
N SER A 257 -11.78 0.69 12.44
CA SER A 257 -12.80 1.16 11.52
C SER A 257 -14.09 0.40 11.74
N ASN A 258 -15.20 1.08 11.53
CA ASN A 258 -16.53 0.53 11.44
C ASN A 258 -17.15 1.11 10.17
N THR A 259 -17.25 0.29 9.13
CA THR A 259 -17.67 0.71 7.79
C THR A 259 -18.69 -0.27 7.27
N THR A 260 -19.57 0.18 6.38
CA THR A 260 -20.52 -0.70 5.71
C THR A 260 -20.34 -0.59 4.19
N GLY A 261 -19.91 -1.66 3.57
CA GLY A 261 -19.89 -1.79 2.11
C GLY A 261 -21.32 -1.94 1.59
N PHE A 262 -21.59 -1.33 0.46
CA PHE A 262 -22.86 -1.40 -0.22
C PHE A 262 -22.67 -1.87 -1.67
N ASP A 263 -23.35 -2.94 -2.05
CA ASP A 263 -23.35 -3.48 -3.41
C ASP A 263 -24.71 -3.28 -4.07
N TYR A 264 -24.71 -2.58 -5.21
CA TYR A 264 -25.85 -2.54 -6.14
C TYR A 264 -25.31 -2.70 -7.55
N LYS A 265 -25.60 -3.83 -8.17
CA LYS A 265 -25.10 -4.14 -9.51
C LYS A 265 -26.05 -5.03 -10.29
N THR A 266 -26.05 -4.87 -11.60
CA THR A 266 -26.72 -5.77 -12.56
C THR A 266 -25.62 -6.51 -13.33
N LEU A 267 -25.64 -7.83 -13.27
CA LEU A 267 -24.74 -8.71 -14.02
C LEU A 267 -25.54 -9.44 -15.09
N LYS A 268 -25.13 -9.29 -16.36
CA LYS A 268 -25.67 -10.07 -17.47
C LYS A 268 -24.62 -11.04 -17.98
N GLN A 269 -25.00 -12.30 -18.09
CA GLN A 269 -24.19 -13.39 -18.61
C GLN A 269 -24.87 -13.98 -19.84
N TYR A 270 -24.10 -14.17 -20.90
CA TYR A 270 -24.55 -14.81 -22.13
C TYR A 270 -23.76 -16.08 -22.34
N THR A 271 -24.48 -17.21 -22.53
CA THR A 271 -23.89 -18.51 -22.86
C THR A 271 -24.37 -18.91 -24.25
N TYR A 272 -23.42 -19.02 -25.18
CA TYR A 272 -23.66 -19.33 -26.59
C TYR A 272 -23.38 -20.81 -26.84
N LEU A 273 -24.43 -21.61 -26.93
CA LEU A 273 -24.43 -23.01 -27.31
C LEU A 273 -25.35 -23.19 -28.53
N ASP A 274 -26.01 -24.33 -28.69
CA ASP A 274 -27.03 -24.52 -29.72
C ASP A 274 -28.19 -23.53 -29.56
N ASN A 275 -28.47 -23.10 -28.34
CA ASN A 275 -29.37 -22.01 -27.98
C ASN A 275 -28.57 -20.91 -27.26
N MET A 276 -29.05 -19.67 -27.33
CA MET A 276 -28.51 -18.56 -26.57
C MET A 276 -29.21 -18.48 -25.22
N TRP A 277 -28.42 -18.58 -24.16
CA TRP A 277 -28.88 -18.39 -22.78
C TRP A 277 -28.46 -17.01 -22.29
N GLU A 278 -29.40 -16.23 -21.77
CA GLU A 278 -29.16 -14.97 -21.09
C GLU A 278 -29.59 -15.11 -19.64
N GLN A 279 -28.67 -14.84 -18.73
CA GLN A 279 -28.91 -14.74 -17.30
C GLN A 279 -28.73 -13.29 -16.88
N THR A 280 -29.74 -12.67 -16.31
CA THR A 280 -29.67 -11.33 -15.72
C THR A 280 -29.80 -11.48 -14.20
N ASN A 281 -28.82 -10.97 -13.46
CA ASN A 281 -28.77 -10.97 -12.01
C ASN A 281 -28.79 -9.51 -11.50
N GLU A 282 -29.78 -9.18 -10.69
CA GLU A 282 -29.84 -7.93 -9.94
C GLU A 282 -29.39 -8.21 -8.50
N ILE A 283 -28.35 -7.54 -8.06
CA ILE A 283 -27.68 -7.80 -6.80
C ILE A 283 -27.76 -6.55 -5.94
N TYR A 284 -28.23 -6.73 -4.72
CA TYR A 284 -28.31 -5.70 -3.70
C TYR A 284 -27.82 -6.28 -2.37
N GLY A 285 -26.91 -5.59 -1.66
CA GLY A 285 -26.40 -6.14 -0.40
C GLY A 285 -25.61 -5.13 0.42
N GLU A 286 -25.42 -5.49 1.69
CA GLU A 286 -24.63 -4.74 2.65
C GLU A 286 -23.62 -5.65 3.35
N THR A 287 -22.42 -5.10 3.54
CA THR A 287 -21.32 -5.79 4.20
C THR A 287 -20.77 -4.91 5.33
N PRO A 288 -21.37 -4.98 6.53
CA PRO A 288 -20.83 -4.27 7.68
C PRO A 288 -19.48 -4.87 8.10
N ARG A 289 -18.50 -4.03 8.33
CA ARG A 289 -17.14 -4.44 8.66
C ARG A 289 -16.55 -3.62 9.79
N THR A 290 -16.22 -4.29 10.90
CA THR A 290 -15.47 -3.72 12.01
C THR A 290 -14.06 -4.30 11.99
N ASN A 291 -13.04 -3.44 11.98
CA ASN A 291 -11.64 -3.88 11.84
C ASN A 291 -10.74 -3.22 12.90
N PRO A 292 -10.56 -3.82 14.09
CA PRO A 292 -9.54 -3.42 15.04
C PRO A 292 -8.16 -3.93 14.59
N TYR A 293 -7.18 -3.01 14.54
CA TYR A 293 -5.80 -3.28 14.16
C TYR A 293 -4.83 -2.65 15.17
N GLY A 294 -3.74 -3.34 15.45
CA GLY A 294 -2.65 -2.84 16.27
C GLY A 294 -1.29 -3.22 15.72
N LYS A 295 -0.33 -2.28 15.77
CA LYS A 295 1.06 -2.51 15.39
C LYS A 295 2.00 -1.90 16.42
N LEU A 296 3.07 -2.62 16.75
CA LEU A 296 4.17 -2.16 17.58
C LEU A 296 5.48 -2.46 16.86
N GLY A 297 6.36 -1.47 16.79
CA GLY A 297 7.70 -1.60 16.22
C GLY A 297 8.75 -1.02 17.15
N LEU A 298 9.88 -1.69 17.24
CA LEU A 298 11.03 -1.30 18.02
C LEU A 298 12.26 -1.34 17.13
N ASN A 299 12.97 -0.21 17.03
CA ASN A 299 14.23 -0.10 16.31
C ASN A 299 15.33 0.32 17.28
N TYR A 300 16.51 -0.21 17.08
CA TYR A 300 17.69 0.18 17.85
C TYR A 300 18.89 0.38 16.93
N MET A 301 19.40 1.58 16.91
CA MET A 301 20.60 1.97 16.19
C MET A 301 21.80 1.92 17.15
N PHE A 302 22.65 0.90 17.01
CA PHE A 302 23.88 0.75 17.81
C PHE A 302 24.85 1.88 17.53
N ASN A 303 24.95 2.27 16.26
CA ASN A 303 25.75 3.35 15.71
C ASN A 303 25.24 3.67 14.29
N PRO A 304 25.75 4.71 13.60
CA PRO A 304 25.29 5.08 12.26
C PRO A 304 25.40 3.97 11.19
N ASN A 305 26.20 2.93 11.45
CA ASN A 305 26.43 1.83 10.53
C ASN A 305 25.66 0.55 10.86
N HIS A 306 25.02 0.46 12.03
CA HIS A 306 24.36 -0.77 12.49
C HIS A 306 23.03 -0.48 13.15
N SER A 307 21.98 -1.08 12.64
CA SER A 307 20.64 -1.03 13.23
C SER A 307 19.93 -2.38 13.17
N ILE A 308 19.10 -2.63 14.16
CA ILE A 308 18.20 -3.78 14.23
C ILE A 308 16.79 -3.28 14.54
N GLY A 309 15.79 -3.96 14.03
CA GLY A 309 14.42 -3.66 14.39
C GLY A 309 13.53 -4.88 14.35
N VAL A 310 12.48 -4.83 15.15
CA VAL A 310 11.43 -5.84 15.19
C VAL A 310 10.07 -5.13 15.17
N SER A 311 9.12 -5.71 14.47
CA SER A 311 7.72 -5.24 14.52
C SER A 311 6.77 -6.42 14.62
N PHE A 312 5.62 -6.17 15.23
CA PHE A 312 4.51 -7.11 15.31
C PHE A 312 3.22 -6.36 15.03
N SER A 313 2.34 -6.96 14.21
CA SER A 313 0.99 -6.46 13.98
C SER A 313 -0.06 -7.55 14.21
N TYR A 314 -1.21 -7.11 14.66
CA TYR A 314 -2.41 -7.91 14.86
C TYR A 314 -3.57 -7.21 14.18
N ASP A 315 -4.20 -7.91 13.25
CA ASP A 315 -5.37 -7.47 12.52
C ASP A 315 -6.50 -8.47 12.74
N ARG A 316 -7.69 -7.97 13.01
CA ARG A 316 -8.85 -8.82 13.24
C ARG A 316 -10.09 -8.26 12.59
N TYR A 317 -10.78 -9.12 11.88
CA TYR A 317 -12.16 -8.96 11.49
C TYR A 317 -13.02 -9.90 12.35
N PRO A 318 -13.74 -9.40 13.36
CA PRO A 318 -14.46 -10.23 14.33
C PRO A 318 -15.72 -10.88 13.76
N GLY A 319 -16.14 -10.48 12.56
CA GLY A 319 -17.39 -10.84 11.91
C GLY A 319 -18.35 -9.66 11.86
N GLY A 320 -19.30 -9.76 10.94
CA GLY A 320 -20.43 -8.87 10.74
C GLY A 320 -21.48 -9.63 9.94
N ASP A 321 -22.75 -9.34 10.18
CA ASP A 321 -23.84 -9.99 9.46
C ASP A 321 -24.02 -9.32 8.10
N SER A 322 -23.23 -9.77 7.12
CA SER A 322 -23.37 -9.37 5.73
C SER A 322 -24.55 -10.08 5.10
N TRP A 323 -25.27 -9.40 4.25
CA TRP A 323 -26.38 -9.98 3.52
C TRP A 323 -26.42 -9.50 2.07
N MET A 324 -27.03 -10.32 1.20
CA MET A 324 -27.19 -10.03 -0.21
C MET A 324 -28.49 -10.61 -0.73
N ASP A 325 -29.27 -9.80 -1.41
CA ASP A 325 -30.40 -10.21 -2.23
C ASP A 325 -29.97 -10.33 -3.68
N LEU A 326 -30.29 -11.43 -4.32
CA LEU A 326 -30.04 -11.72 -5.71
C LEU A 326 -31.34 -12.10 -6.40
N ALA A 327 -31.80 -11.28 -7.33
CA ALA A 327 -32.91 -11.62 -8.23
C ALA A 327 -32.35 -12.00 -9.60
N SER A 328 -32.69 -13.21 -10.06
CA SER A 328 -32.18 -13.76 -11.32
C SER A 328 -33.31 -14.10 -12.28
N THR A 329 -33.08 -13.76 -13.55
CA THR A 329 -33.98 -14.13 -14.66
C THR A 329 -33.16 -14.87 -15.71
N VAL A 330 -33.64 -16.04 -16.13
CA VAL A 330 -33.00 -16.85 -17.17
C VAL A 330 -33.91 -16.92 -18.39
N VAL A 331 -33.34 -16.56 -19.54
CA VAL A 331 -34.00 -16.51 -20.84
C VAL A 331 -33.23 -17.41 -21.81
N ARG A 332 -33.93 -18.18 -22.63
CA ARG A 332 -33.38 -19.00 -23.70
C ARG A 332 -34.01 -18.60 -25.03
N ASP A 333 -33.18 -18.16 -25.98
CA ASP A 333 -33.61 -17.65 -27.31
C ASP A 333 -34.69 -16.57 -27.24
N GLY A 334 -34.66 -15.72 -26.20
CA GLY A 334 -35.64 -14.65 -25.96
C GLY A 334 -36.90 -15.07 -25.18
N GLU A 335 -37.06 -16.34 -24.83
CA GLU A 335 -38.17 -16.83 -24.02
C GLU A 335 -37.73 -17.03 -22.56
N LEU A 336 -38.55 -16.56 -21.61
CA LEU A 336 -38.33 -16.76 -20.19
C LEU A 336 -38.37 -18.26 -19.85
N VAL A 337 -37.37 -18.76 -19.14
CA VAL A 337 -37.27 -20.15 -18.68
C VAL A 337 -37.52 -20.26 -17.18
N GLU A 338 -36.87 -19.41 -16.38
CA GLU A 338 -36.92 -19.47 -14.93
C GLU A 338 -36.71 -18.08 -14.30
N ASN A 339 -37.36 -17.83 -13.18
CA ASN A 339 -37.04 -16.74 -12.25
C ASN A 339 -36.61 -17.31 -10.92
N SER A 340 -35.65 -16.70 -10.28
CA SER A 340 -35.23 -17.06 -8.92
C SER A 340 -34.88 -15.84 -8.07
N THR A 341 -35.01 -16.01 -6.76
CA THR A 341 -34.56 -15.05 -5.77
C THR A 341 -33.72 -15.79 -4.74
N SER A 342 -32.58 -15.22 -4.37
CA SER A 342 -31.70 -15.79 -3.36
C SER A 342 -31.41 -14.76 -2.30
N TYR A 343 -31.55 -15.13 -1.03
CA TYR A 343 -31.10 -14.34 0.12
C TYR A 343 -29.88 -15.00 0.74
N LEU A 344 -28.75 -14.33 0.65
CA LEU A 344 -27.47 -14.82 1.16
C LEU A 344 -27.12 -14.08 2.45
N THR A 345 -26.69 -14.81 3.47
CA THR A 345 -26.11 -14.28 4.69
C THR A 345 -24.70 -14.82 4.90
N GLN A 346 -23.79 -13.97 5.31
CA GLN A 346 -22.40 -14.33 5.57
C GLN A 346 -21.90 -13.68 6.87
N ASN A 347 -21.17 -14.44 7.68
CA ASN A 347 -20.50 -13.95 8.88
C ASN A 347 -19.02 -14.35 8.85
N GLU A 348 -18.23 -13.65 8.03
CA GLU A 348 -16.81 -13.89 7.87
C GLU A 348 -16.03 -13.40 9.10
N ARG A 349 -15.10 -14.21 9.60
CA ARG A 349 -14.20 -13.88 10.71
C ARG A 349 -12.78 -14.16 10.33
N GLU A 350 -11.96 -13.12 10.37
CA GLU A 350 -10.54 -13.25 10.01
C GLU A 350 -9.64 -12.74 11.14
N THR A 351 -8.47 -13.37 11.27
CA THR A 351 -7.40 -12.92 12.15
C THR A 351 -6.07 -13.06 11.42
N ILE A 352 -5.30 -11.99 11.38
CA ILE A 352 -3.97 -11.93 10.78
C ILE A 352 -2.96 -11.48 11.83
N MET A 353 -1.84 -12.18 11.91
CA MET A 353 -0.68 -11.81 12.73
C MET A 353 0.55 -11.77 11.85
N GLN A 354 1.37 -10.74 12.01
CA GLN A 354 2.62 -10.60 11.28
C GLN A 354 3.73 -10.18 12.24
N ALA A 355 4.91 -10.74 12.05
CA ALA A 355 6.13 -10.30 12.72
C ALA A 355 7.23 -10.11 11.68
N ASN A 356 8.02 -9.08 11.85
CA ASN A 356 9.18 -8.79 11.01
C ASN A 356 10.38 -8.50 11.90
N LEU A 357 11.53 -9.04 11.51
CA LEU A 357 12.85 -8.74 12.08
C LEU A 357 13.75 -8.28 10.94
N TYR A 358 14.44 -7.16 11.12
CA TYR A 358 15.44 -6.73 10.15
C TYR A 358 16.75 -6.34 10.87
N TYR A 359 17.84 -6.45 10.13
CA TYR A 359 19.15 -5.92 10.50
C TYR A 359 19.79 -5.28 9.27
N THR A 360 20.29 -4.05 9.45
CA THR A 360 21.12 -3.38 8.45
C THR A 360 22.48 -3.05 9.09
N GLY A 361 23.55 -3.35 8.37
CA GLY A 361 24.91 -3.17 8.89
C GLY A 361 25.91 -2.81 7.81
N LYS A 362 27.02 -2.15 8.22
CA LYS A 362 28.16 -1.85 7.36
C LYS A 362 29.45 -2.25 8.09
N ILE A 363 30.19 -3.20 7.51
CA ILE A 363 31.48 -3.69 8.05
C ILE A 363 32.56 -3.45 6.99
N GLY A 364 33.41 -2.43 7.19
CA GLY A 364 34.33 -1.96 6.18
C GLY A 364 33.58 -1.50 4.95
N GLU A 365 33.86 -2.09 3.80
CA GLU A 365 33.19 -1.80 2.52
C GLU A 365 31.92 -2.63 2.28
N TRP A 366 31.65 -3.63 3.13
CA TRP A 366 30.51 -4.51 3.02
C TRP A 366 29.27 -3.91 3.67
N SER A 367 28.16 -3.91 2.94
CA SER A 367 26.82 -3.64 3.49
C SER A 367 26.05 -4.93 3.61
N ILE A 368 25.34 -5.09 4.72
CA ILE A 368 24.52 -6.25 5.05
C ILE A 368 23.09 -5.77 5.23
N ASP A 369 22.15 -6.39 4.56
CA ASP A 369 20.72 -6.20 4.73
C ASP A 369 20.06 -7.57 4.93
N PHE A 370 19.57 -7.81 6.14
CA PHE A 370 18.89 -9.04 6.52
C PHE A 370 17.46 -8.74 6.91
N ASN A 371 16.53 -9.55 6.43
CA ASN A 371 15.11 -9.46 6.75
C ASN A 371 14.54 -10.85 7.03
N ALA A 372 13.66 -10.97 8.02
CA ALA A 372 12.93 -12.19 8.32
C ALA A 372 11.47 -11.85 8.65
N ASP A 373 10.55 -12.58 8.04
CA ASP A 373 9.11 -12.39 8.15
C ASP A 373 8.43 -13.64 8.67
N TRP A 374 7.45 -13.45 9.50
CA TRP A 374 6.49 -14.46 9.91
C TRP A 374 5.08 -13.93 9.72
N TYR A 375 4.22 -14.76 9.12
CA TYR A 375 2.81 -14.47 8.87
C TYR A 375 1.95 -15.63 9.31
N TRP A 376 0.84 -15.35 9.96
CA TRP A 376 -0.19 -16.30 10.32
C TRP A 376 -1.58 -15.71 10.05
N ASN A 377 -2.46 -16.52 9.44
CA ASN A 377 -3.82 -16.12 9.12
C ASN A 377 -4.79 -17.27 9.41
N LYS A 378 -5.96 -16.92 9.94
CA LYS A 378 -7.13 -17.78 10.05
C LYS A 378 -8.35 -17.03 9.56
N ASP A 379 -9.05 -17.60 8.59
CA ASP A 379 -10.28 -17.10 8.00
C ASP A 379 -11.37 -18.20 8.12
N ASP A 380 -12.52 -17.85 8.69
CA ASP A 380 -13.69 -18.69 8.90
C ASP A 380 -14.92 -17.98 8.31
N SER A 381 -15.41 -18.45 7.16
CA SER A 381 -16.45 -17.82 6.36
C SER A 381 -17.62 -18.77 6.12
N PRO A 382 -18.60 -18.82 7.04
CA PRO A 382 -19.88 -19.48 6.81
C PRO A 382 -20.79 -18.60 5.94
N ILE A 383 -21.50 -19.21 5.00
CA ILE A 383 -22.48 -18.57 4.12
C ILE A 383 -23.73 -19.45 4.10
N SER A 384 -24.91 -18.85 4.29
CA SER A 384 -26.21 -19.49 4.11
C SER A 384 -26.96 -18.81 2.97
N THR A 385 -27.41 -19.58 1.98
CA THR A 385 -28.14 -19.09 0.82
C THR A 385 -29.50 -19.73 0.79
N ALA A 386 -30.53 -18.95 1.05
CA ALA A 386 -31.93 -19.37 0.90
C ALA A 386 -32.43 -18.98 -0.49
N GLU A 387 -32.86 -19.93 -1.29
CA GLU A 387 -33.28 -19.75 -2.66
C GLU A 387 -34.73 -20.12 -2.86
N GLN A 388 -35.43 -19.35 -3.67
CA GLN A 388 -36.75 -19.64 -4.22
C GLN A 388 -36.65 -19.51 -5.74
N TYR A 389 -37.12 -20.50 -6.47
CA TYR A 389 -37.06 -20.50 -7.94
C TYR A 389 -38.35 -21.12 -8.53
N GLN A 390 -38.66 -20.69 -9.73
CA GLN A 390 -39.82 -21.15 -10.46
C GLN A 390 -39.54 -21.20 -11.96
N GLU A 391 -39.61 -22.40 -12.51
CA GLU A 391 -39.63 -22.58 -13.96
C GLU A 391 -40.98 -22.13 -14.52
N VAL A 392 -40.98 -21.67 -15.77
CA VAL A 392 -42.22 -21.24 -16.45
C VAL A 392 -43.18 -22.43 -16.59
N GLY A 393 -44.35 -22.28 -15.99
CA GLY A 393 -45.37 -23.34 -15.93
C GLY A 393 -45.17 -24.37 -14.81
N GLY A 394 -44.09 -24.27 -14.04
CA GLY A 394 -43.80 -25.11 -12.87
C GLY A 394 -44.38 -24.54 -11.57
N ALA A 395 -44.35 -25.34 -10.50
CA ALA A 395 -44.62 -24.87 -9.14
C ALA A 395 -43.39 -24.18 -8.55
N PRO A 396 -43.56 -23.19 -7.64
CA PRO A 396 -42.45 -22.63 -6.92
C PRO A 396 -41.75 -23.70 -6.06
N GLU A 397 -40.44 -23.70 -6.09
CA GLU A 397 -39.57 -24.54 -5.29
C GLU A 397 -38.67 -23.71 -4.40
N SER A 398 -38.16 -24.28 -3.32
CA SER A 398 -37.22 -23.62 -2.42
C SER A 398 -36.15 -24.57 -1.92
N GLN A 399 -34.94 -24.04 -1.74
CA GLN A 399 -33.82 -24.76 -1.13
C GLN A 399 -32.99 -23.85 -0.26
N THR A 400 -32.22 -24.45 0.66
CA THR A 400 -31.21 -23.73 1.42
C THR A 400 -29.88 -24.44 1.24
N ILE A 401 -28.85 -23.65 0.91
CA ILE A 401 -27.50 -24.16 0.71
C ILE A 401 -26.59 -23.44 1.73
N ASP A 402 -26.04 -24.22 2.65
CA ASP A 402 -25.09 -23.75 3.64
C ASP A 402 -23.68 -24.14 3.22
N THR A 403 -22.81 -23.18 3.07
CA THR A 403 -21.41 -23.43 2.78
C THR A 403 -20.53 -22.86 3.90
N LYS A 404 -19.41 -23.50 4.14
CA LYS A 404 -18.43 -23.01 5.08
C LYS A 404 -17.03 -23.21 4.57
N THR A 405 -16.27 -22.12 4.47
CA THR A 405 -14.84 -22.13 4.16
C THR A 405 -14.02 -21.82 5.42
N LEU A 406 -13.10 -22.70 5.78
CA LEU A 406 -12.11 -22.47 6.82
C LEU A 406 -10.71 -22.51 6.22
N LYS A 407 -10.00 -21.37 6.26
CA LYS A 407 -8.62 -21.25 5.78
C LYS A 407 -7.67 -21.01 6.94
N ARG A 408 -6.49 -21.65 6.91
CA ARG A 408 -5.39 -21.39 7.82
C ARG A 408 -4.09 -21.32 7.03
N SER A 409 -3.43 -20.19 7.07
CA SER A 409 -2.18 -19.93 6.34
C SER A 409 -1.05 -19.57 7.32
N GLN A 410 0.13 -20.06 7.03
CA GLN A 410 1.38 -19.72 7.73
C GLN A 410 2.46 -19.51 6.69
N LEU A 411 3.30 -18.49 6.89
CA LEU A 411 4.46 -18.22 6.06
C LEU A 411 5.63 -17.80 6.96
N THR A 412 6.80 -18.31 6.65
CA THR A 412 8.07 -17.81 7.17
C THR A 412 8.97 -17.50 6.00
N ALA A 413 9.65 -16.37 6.03
CA ALA A 413 10.58 -15.97 4.97
C ALA A 413 11.84 -15.34 5.58
N SER A 414 12.96 -15.48 4.90
CA SER A 414 14.20 -14.78 5.25
C SER A 414 14.96 -14.41 3.99
N LYS A 415 15.57 -13.22 3.99
CA LYS A 415 16.33 -12.65 2.89
C LYS A 415 17.62 -12.04 3.41
N LEU A 416 18.72 -12.31 2.74
CA LEU A 416 20.02 -11.71 3.00
C LEU A 416 20.54 -11.07 1.71
N VAL A 417 20.91 -9.81 1.77
CA VAL A 417 21.59 -9.07 0.69
C VAL A 417 22.95 -8.60 1.21
N LEU A 418 23.99 -8.92 0.50
CA LEU A 418 25.35 -8.44 0.73
C LEU A 418 25.74 -7.54 -0.43
N SER A 419 26.31 -6.39 -0.12
CA SER A 419 26.77 -5.41 -1.11
C SER A 419 28.21 -5.03 -0.85
N THR A 420 29.02 -4.93 -1.92
CA THR A 420 30.42 -4.49 -1.83
C THR A 420 30.83 -3.76 -3.09
N PRO A 421 31.75 -2.78 -3.01
CA PRO A 421 32.39 -2.25 -4.20
C PRO A 421 33.20 -3.33 -4.94
N LEU A 422 33.12 -3.36 -6.26
CA LEU A 422 33.88 -4.26 -7.12
C LEU A 422 34.16 -3.59 -8.46
N TRP A 423 35.44 -3.55 -8.93
CA TRP A 423 35.85 -3.04 -10.25
C TRP A 423 35.19 -1.70 -10.64
N GLU A 424 35.31 -0.68 -9.77
CA GLU A 424 34.69 0.65 -9.95
C GLU A 424 33.15 0.62 -10.05
N GLY A 425 32.52 -0.48 -9.66
CA GLY A 425 31.09 -0.67 -9.58
C GLY A 425 30.66 -1.15 -8.21
N LYS A 426 29.42 -1.58 -8.13
CA LYS A 426 28.80 -2.16 -6.93
C LYS A 426 28.30 -3.56 -7.26
N LEU A 427 28.68 -4.54 -6.46
CA LEU A 427 28.18 -5.90 -6.52
C LEU A 427 27.20 -6.10 -5.38
N ASP A 428 25.97 -6.51 -5.70
CA ASP A 428 24.95 -6.99 -4.76
C ASP A 428 24.75 -8.49 -5.02
N PHE A 429 24.72 -9.30 -3.97
CA PHE A 429 24.39 -10.73 -4.07
C PHE A 429 23.74 -11.21 -2.79
N GLY A 430 23.04 -12.33 -2.87
CA GLY A 430 22.35 -12.86 -1.72
C GLY A 430 21.41 -13.99 -2.03
N GLY A 431 20.57 -14.31 -1.07
CA GLY A 431 19.57 -15.36 -1.15
C GLY A 431 18.33 -15.07 -0.34
N GLU A 432 17.30 -15.82 -0.66
CA GLU A 432 16.02 -15.78 0.02
C GLU A 432 15.48 -17.19 0.16
N TYR A 433 14.91 -17.49 1.32
CA TYR A 433 14.18 -18.72 1.57
C TYR A 433 12.83 -18.39 2.17
N SER A 434 11.78 -19.00 1.62
CA SER A 434 10.44 -18.92 2.20
C SER A 434 9.78 -20.30 2.26
N TYR A 435 8.97 -20.50 3.28
CA TYR A 435 8.13 -21.68 3.42
C TYR A 435 6.73 -21.26 3.80
N SER A 436 5.74 -21.69 3.01
CA SER A 436 4.33 -21.45 3.28
C SER A 436 3.57 -22.75 3.43
N LYS A 437 2.54 -22.72 4.26
CA LYS A 437 1.60 -23.80 4.45
C LYS A 437 0.19 -23.26 4.56
N ARG A 438 -0.68 -23.71 3.68
CA ARG A 438 -2.10 -23.36 3.69
C ARG A 438 -2.94 -24.61 3.80
N LYS A 439 -3.94 -24.57 4.67
CA LYS A 439 -5.01 -25.58 4.79
C LYS A 439 -6.34 -24.92 4.48
N THR A 440 -7.13 -25.53 3.62
CA THR A 440 -8.48 -25.10 3.30
C THR A 440 -9.43 -26.28 3.58
N THR A 441 -10.55 -25.98 4.20
CA THR A 441 -11.66 -26.91 4.34
C THR A 441 -12.90 -26.20 3.82
N TYR A 442 -13.57 -26.79 2.87
CA TYR A 442 -14.85 -26.33 2.32
C TYR A 442 -15.88 -27.41 2.55
N THR A 443 -17.00 -27.06 3.14
CA THR A 443 -18.11 -27.99 3.42
C THR A 443 -19.39 -27.41 2.89
N VAL A 444 -20.30 -28.29 2.40
CA VAL A 444 -21.57 -27.90 1.80
C VAL A 444 -22.71 -28.74 2.36
N LEU A 445 -23.83 -28.10 2.68
CA LEU A 445 -25.09 -28.74 3.01
C LEU A 445 -26.17 -28.25 2.04
N PRO A 446 -27.07 -29.13 1.59
CA PRO A 446 -27.20 -30.57 1.96
C PRO A 446 -26.04 -31.41 1.39
N VAL A 447 -25.70 -32.48 2.09
CA VAL A 447 -24.68 -33.45 1.68
C VAL A 447 -24.99 -34.04 0.31
N GLY A 448 -23.97 -34.06 -0.58
CA GLY A 448 -24.09 -34.59 -1.95
C GLY A 448 -24.55 -33.56 -2.99
N PHE A 449 -24.80 -32.32 -2.60
CA PHE A 449 -25.09 -31.23 -3.54
C PHE A 449 -23.79 -30.81 -4.29
N ILE A 450 -22.73 -30.56 -3.55
CA ILE A 450 -21.36 -30.39 -4.01
C ILE A 450 -20.48 -31.14 -3.03
N ASP A 451 -19.38 -31.73 -3.51
CA ASP A 451 -18.45 -32.46 -2.66
C ASP A 451 -17.68 -31.52 -1.71
N ASP A 452 -17.52 -31.96 -0.46
CA ASP A 452 -16.61 -31.29 0.48
C ASP A 452 -15.19 -31.37 -0.04
N ASP A 453 -14.38 -30.33 0.26
CA ASP A 453 -12.94 -30.28 -0.02
C ASP A 453 -12.11 -30.06 1.23
N ARG A 454 -11.00 -30.79 1.36
CA ARG A 454 -10.01 -30.61 2.43
C ARG A 454 -8.62 -30.62 1.84
N SER A 455 -8.21 -29.48 1.34
CA SER A 455 -6.91 -29.31 0.69
C SER A 455 -5.84 -28.75 1.63
N ARG A 456 -4.60 -29.12 1.35
CA ARG A 456 -3.40 -28.56 1.98
C ARG A 456 -2.33 -28.34 0.92
N ILE A 457 -1.86 -27.12 0.86
CA ILE A 457 -0.72 -26.71 0.01
C ILE A 457 0.48 -26.40 0.90
N GLN A 458 1.65 -26.91 0.52
CA GLN A 458 2.93 -26.57 1.13
C GLN A 458 3.86 -26.11 0.00
N GLU A 459 4.51 -24.98 0.20
CA GLU A 459 5.41 -24.40 -0.79
C GLU A 459 6.71 -23.97 -0.12
N GLY A 460 7.82 -24.49 -0.58
CA GLY A 460 9.17 -24.07 -0.24
C GLY A 460 9.81 -23.38 -1.42
N MET A 461 10.27 -22.14 -1.27
CA MET A 461 11.01 -21.41 -2.28
C MET A 461 12.41 -21.09 -1.77
N ALA A 462 13.44 -21.45 -2.55
CA ALA A 462 14.81 -21.04 -2.33
C ALA A 462 15.29 -20.23 -3.55
N SER A 463 15.94 -19.11 -3.32
CA SER A 463 16.49 -18.31 -4.41
C SER A 463 17.88 -17.78 -4.09
N ALA A 464 18.66 -17.56 -5.15
CA ALA A 464 19.95 -16.88 -5.10
C ALA A 464 20.02 -15.86 -6.23
N PHE A 465 20.68 -14.74 -5.99
CA PHE A 465 20.84 -13.69 -6.98
C PHE A 465 22.22 -13.03 -6.91
N VAL A 466 22.61 -12.47 -8.05
CA VAL A 466 23.77 -11.59 -8.20
C VAL A 466 23.39 -10.44 -9.11
N GLU A 467 23.82 -9.24 -8.77
CA GLU A 467 23.59 -8.01 -9.52
C GLU A 467 24.83 -7.14 -9.47
N TYR A 468 25.24 -6.61 -10.61
CA TYR A 468 26.38 -5.70 -10.72
C TYR A 468 25.96 -4.41 -11.41
N ALA A 469 26.33 -3.29 -10.81
CA ALA A 469 26.05 -1.96 -11.35
C ALA A 469 27.35 -1.15 -11.47
N ARG A 470 27.56 -0.52 -12.64
CA ARG A 470 28.75 0.29 -12.92
C ARG A 470 28.44 1.45 -13.85
N GLN A 471 29.11 2.59 -13.62
CA GLN A 471 29.16 3.71 -14.56
C GLN A 471 30.27 3.46 -15.58
N ILE A 472 29.93 3.47 -16.87
CA ILE A 472 30.86 3.30 -18.00
C ILE A 472 30.75 4.55 -18.89
N GLY A 473 31.65 5.52 -18.71
CA GLY A 473 31.54 6.80 -19.37
C GLY A 473 30.24 7.51 -18.98
N ALA A 474 29.40 7.85 -19.95
CA ALA A 474 28.09 8.48 -19.74
C ALA A 474 26.96 7.47 -19.45
N VAL A 475 27.21 6.17 -19.60
CA VAL A 475 26.20 5.12 -19.45
C VAL A 475 26.31 4.45 -18.10
N GLN A 476 25.23 4.36 -17.35
CA GLN A 476 25.12 3.49 -16.19
C GLN A 476 24.56 2.13 -16.65
N LEU A 477 25.32 1.08 -16.42
CA LEU A 477 24.94 -0.31 -16.65
C LEU A 477 24.58 -0.98 -15.33
N GLN A 478 23.47 -1.70 -15.29
CA GLN A 478 23.11 -2.65 -14.24
C GLN A 478 22.72 -3.96 -14.89
N ALA A 479 23.29 -5.06 -14.43
CA ALA A 479 22.98 -6.39 -14.91
C ALA A 479 22.88 -7.37 -13.74
N GLY A 480 21.87 -8.22 -13.77
CA GLY A 480 21.60 -9.16 -12.70
C GLY A 480 21.03 -10.48 -13.19
N LEU A 481 21.19 -11.51 -12.39
CA LEU A 481 20.62 -12.82 -12.59
C LEU A 481 20.09 -13.35 -11.26
N ARG A 482 18.84 -13.81 -11.28
CA ARG A 482 18.20 -14.50 -10.16
C ARG A 482 17.81 -15.91 -10.57
N TYR A 483 18.08 -16.87 -9.69
CA TYR A 483 17.62 -18.25 -9.79
C TYR A 483 16.60 -18.51 -8.68
N GLU A 484 15.50 -19.16 -9.01
CA GLU A 484 14.49 -19.60 -8.04
C GLU A 484 14.16 -21.08 -8.25
N ASN A 485 14.21 -21.84 -7.13
CA ASN A 485 13.72 -23.19 -7.02
C ASN A 485 12.49 -23.20 -6.12
N ILE A 486 11.37 -23.74 -6.60
CA ILE A 486 10.12 -23.83 -5.87
C ILE A 486 9.68 -25.28 -5.83
N ASN A 487 9.45 -25.78 -4.61
CA ASN A 487 8.83 -27.07 -4.36
C ASN A 487 7.39 -26.83 -3.92
N PHE A 488 6.44 -27.32 -4.69
CA PHE A 488 5.02 -27.17 -4.45
C PHE A 488 4.38 -28.55 -4.22
N ASP A 489 3.89 -28.81 -3.01
CA ASP A 489 3.27 -30.05 -2.60
C ASP A 489 1.78 -29.85 -2.37
N TYR A 490 0.96 -30.65 -3.02
CA TYR A 490 -0.49 -30.63 -2.91
C TYR A 490 -1.02 -31.90 -2.21
N TYR A 491 -1.97 -31.71 -1.30
CA TYR A 491 -2.60 -32.79 -0.57
C TYR A 491 -4.12 -32.55 -0.57
N GLU A 492 -4.88 -33.65 -0.74
CA GLU A 492 -6.33 -33.68 -0.60
C GLU A 492 -6.71 -34.80 0.38
N ASP A 493 -7.58 -34.50 1.35
CA ASP A 493 -7.94 -35.38 2.48
C ASP A 493 -6.72 -35.98 3.20
N GLY A 494 -5.65 -35.21 3.29
CA GLY A 494 -4.38 -35.63 3.90
C GLY A 494 -3.49 -36.53 3.03
N LYS A 495 -3.95 -36.95 1.87
CA LYS A 495 -3.20 -37.78 0.90
C LYS A 495 -2.41 -36.87 -0.05
N TYR A 496 -1.13 -37.17 -0.23
CA TYR A 496 -0.29 -36.49 -1.19
C TYR A 496 -0.71 -36.82 -2.63
N LEU A 497 -0.83 -35.79 -3.47
CA LEU A 497 -1.20 -35.90 -4.89
C LEU A 497 -0.01 -35.53 -5.78
N PRO A 498 0.73 -36.51 -6.29
CA PRO A 498 1.95 -36.27 -7.06
C PRO A 498 1.68 -35.57 -8.40
N GLU A 499 0.52 -35.77 -9.00
CA GLU A 499 0.16 -35.15 -10.28
C GLU A 499 -0.06 -33.64 -10.18
N GLN A 500 -0.47 -33.16 -9.00
CA GLN A 500 -0.70 -31.75 -8.71
C GLN A 500 0.52 -31.08 -8.03
N SER A 501 1.47 -31.92 -7.57
CA SER A 501 2.71 -31.48 -6.93
C SER A 501 3.81 -31.25 -7.96
N ARG A 502 4.60 -30.20 -7.83
CA ARG A 502 5.56 -29.77 -8.87
C ARG A 502 6.79 -29.11 -8.30
N VAL A 503 7.86 -29.14 -9.08
CA VAL A 503 9.10 -28.42 -8.84
C VAL A 503 9.34 -27.47 -10.02
N PHE A 504 9.53 -26.19 -9.73
CA PHE A 504 9.87 -25.19 -10.72
C PHE A 504 11.31 -24.72 -10.51
N ASN A 505 12.05 -24.58 -11.60
CA ASN A 505 13.42 -24.07 -11.63
C ASN A 505 13.52 -23.02 -12.72
N ASN A 506 13.65 -21.75 -12.33
CA ASN A 506 13.60 -20.64 -13.26
C ASN A 506 14.78 -19.69 -13.06
N LEU A 507 15.25 -19.13 -14.19
CA LEU A 507 16.24 -18.06 -14.24
C LEU A 507 15.56 -16.76 -14.68
N PHE A 508 15.87 -15.68 -13.99
CA PHE A 508 15.31 -14.36 -14.22
C PHE A 508 16.43 -13.35 -14.46
N PRO A 509 16.85 -13.16 -15.72
CA PRO A 509 17.84 -12.15 -16.09
C PRO A 509 17.23 -10.75 -16.08
N THR A 510 18.04 -9.75 -15.67
CA THR A 510 17.71 -8.33 -15.72
C THR A 510 18.89 -7.54 -16.26
N VAL A 511 18.61 -6.56 -17.12
CA VAL A 511 19.61 -5.60 -17.61
C VAL A 511 18.95 -4.22 -17.68
N SER A 512 19.65 -3.20 -17.23
CA SER A 512 19.23 -1.80 -17.34
C SER A 512 20.41 -0.95 -17.79
N LEU A 513 20.15 -0.09 -18.76
CA LEU A 513 21.08 0.93 -19.27
C LEU A 513 20.42 2.27 -19.10
N SER A 514 21.10 3.22 -18.48
CA SER A 514 20.63 4.60 -18.41
C SER A 514 21.74 5.58 -18.76
N THR A 515 21.37 6.70 -19.38
CA THR A 515 22.31 7.75 -19.77
C THR A 515 21.60 9.10 -19.84
N THR A 516 22.35 10.18 -19.61
CA THR A 516 21.89 11.55 -19.81
C THR A 516 22.61 12.16 -20.99
N LEU A 517 21.86 12.61 -22.01
CA LEU A 517 22.37 13.31 -23.19
C LEU A 517 21.85 14.73 -23.19
N GLY A 518 22.71 15.69 -22.83
CA GLY A 518 22.29 17.06 -22.57
C GLY A 518 21.34 17.13 -21.36
N ASP A 519 20.13 17.62 -21.59
CA ASP A 519 19.08 17.69 -20.55
C ASP A 519 18.09 16.52 -20.60
N VAL A 520 18.34 15.50 -21.42
CA VAL A 520 17.42 14.37 -21.64
C VAL A 520 18.00 13.10 -21.03
N ASP A 521 17.25 12.47 -20.16
CA ASP A 521 17.57 11.17 -19.60
C ASP A 521 16.90 10.06 -20.41
N PHE A 522 17.65 8.99 -20.68
CA PHE A 522 17.19 7.79 -21.36
C PHE A 522 17.42 6.57 -20.50
N GLN A 523 16.49 5.64 -20.55
CA GLN A 523 16.60 4.32 -19.94
C GLN A 523 16.14 3.25 -20.92
N LEU A 524 16.89 2.15 -21.01
CA LEU A 524 16.49 0.93 -21.71
C LEU A 524 16.72 -0.24 -20.76
N GLY A 525 15.69 -1.05 -20.55
CA GLY A 525 15.74 -2.18 -19.65
C GLY A 525 15.19 -3.47 -20.28
N TYR A 526 15.69 -4.60 -19.81
CA TYR A 526 15.11 -5.92 -20.03
C TYR A 526 14.99 -6.62 -18.69
N ALA A 527 13.82 -7.22 -18.41
CA ALA A 527 13.61 -8.08 -17.25
C ALA A 527 12.66 -9.22 -17.60
N THR A 528 12.93 -10.37 -17.02
CA THR A 528 11.98 -11.48 -16.95
C THR A 528 11.33 -11.45 -15.56
N ASP A 529 10.00 -11.42 -15.52
CA ASP A 529 9.22 -11.56 -14.28
C ASP A 529 8.21 -12.72 -14.36
N VAL A 530 7.66 -13.10 -13.21
CA VAL A 530 6.73 -14.21 -13.08
C VAL A 530 5.45 -13.77 -12.35
N ASN A 531 4.31 -14.23 -12.88
CA ASN A 531 3.04 -14.18 -12.14
C ASN A 531 2.66 -15.61 -11.74
N ARG A 532 2.69 -15.88 -10.44
CA ARG A 532 2.35 -17.22 -9.90
C ARG A 532 0.87 -17.32 -9.66
N PRO A 533 0.27 -18.50 -9.92
CA PRO A 533 -1.13 -18.72 -9.54
C PRO A 533 -1.32 -18.49 -8.04
N SER A 534 -2.38 -17.81 -7.66
CA SER A 534 -2.76 -17.67 -6.26
C SER A 534 -3.28 -19.02 -5.72
N TYR A 535 -3.22 -19.22 -4.41
CA TYR A 535 -3.79 -20.43 -3.79
C TYR A 535 -5.31 -20.55 -4.01
N TRP A 536 -6.00 -19.46 -4.28
CA TRP A 536 -7.40 -19.45 -4.69
C TRP A 536 -7.59 -20.08 -6.07
N GLN A 537 -6.71 -19.75 -7.01
CA GLN A 537 -6.72 -20.30 -8.36
C GLN A 537 -6.27 -21.78 -8.42
N LEU A 538 -5.48 -22.23 -7.43
CA LEU A 538 -4.96 -23.60 -7.34
C LEU A 538 -5.88 -24.56 -6.57
N ARG A 539 -7.07 -24.13 -6.13
CA ARG A 539 -8.01 -25.02 -5.44
C ARG A 539 -8.59 -26.07 -6.39
N SER A 540 -8.93 -27.26 -5.87
CA SER A 540 -9.69 -28.32 -6.57
C SER A 540 -11.19 -28.22 -6.33
N SER A 541 -11.61 -27.56 -5.23
CA SER A 541 -13.01 -27.46 -4.84
C SER A 541 -13.85 -26.67 -5.84
N VAL A 542 -15.06 -27.16 -6.08
CA VAL A 542 -16.12 -26.42 -6.76
C VAL A 542 -16.90 -25.63 -5.70
N LEU A 543 -16.97 -24.33 -5.87
CA LEU A 543 -17.72 -23.42 -4.99
C LEU A 543 -19.06 -23.08 -5.61
N TYR A 544 -20.07 -23.00 -4.77
CA TYR A 544 -21.38 -22.51 -5.13
C TYR A 544 -21.42 -20.99 -5.08
N ALA A 545 -21.60 -20.32 -6.21
CA ALA A 545 -21.79 -18.88 -6.28
C ALA A 545 -23.28 -18.51 -6.30
N ASN A 546 -24.03 -19.16 -7.16
CA ASN A 546 -25.50 -19.11 -7.24
C ASN A 546 -26.00 -20.32 -8.05
N ARG A 547 -27.33 -20.44 -8.20
CA ARG A 547 -27.99 -21.56 -8.90
C ARG A 547 -27.44 -21.88 -10.28
N TYR A 548 -26.93 -20.85 -11.00
CA TYR A 548 -26.46 -21.00 -12.40
C TYR A 548 -24.98 -20.85 -12.54
N THR A 549 -24.25 -20.50 -11.47
CA THR A 549 -22.82 -20.21 -11.53
C THR A 549 -22.08 -20.96 -10.44
N TYR A 550 -21.12 -21.74 -10.86
CA TYR A 550 -20.18 -22.47 -10.04
C TYR A 550 -18.77 -21.98 -10.33
N GLU A 551 -17.91 -22.01 -9.36
CA GLU A 551 -16.52 -21.58 -9.52
C GLU A 551 -15.56 -22.67 -9.07
N THR A 552 -14.50 -22.91 -9.84
CA THR A 552 -13.41 -23.79 -9.44
C THR A 552 -12.06 -23.16 -9.70
N GLY A 553 -11.04 -23.65 -9.04
CA GLY A 553 -9.65 -23.38 -9.43
C GLY A 553 -9.15 -24.43 -10.41
N ASN A 554 -7.84 -24.43 -10.59
CA ASN A 554 -7.15 -25.43 -11.39
C ASN A 554 -5.77 -25.71 -10.76
N PRO A 555 -5.61 -26.83 -10.05
CA PRO A 555 -4.34 -27.17 -9.41
C PRO A 555 -3.22 -27.46 -10.42
N PHE A 556 -3.53 -27.54 -11.72
CA PHE A 556 -2.56 -27.77 -12.81
C PHE A 556 -1.99 -26.49 -13.44
N LEU A 557 -2.36 -25.30 -12.94
CA LEU A 557 -1.82 -24.05 -13.44
C LEU A 557 -0.31 -23.98 -13.30
N VAL A 558 0.35 -23.51 -14.35
CA VAL A 558 1.78 -23.18 -14.33
C VAL A 558 1.98 -21.66 -14.16
N PRO A 559 3.13 -21.22 -13.65
CA PRO A 559 3.43 -19.79 -13.55
C PRO A 559 3.48 -19.13 -14.93
N GLN A 560 2.84 -17.96 -15.06
CA GLN A 560 2.95 -17.10 -16.23
C GLN A 560 4.32 -16.40 -16.21
N ILE A 561 5.05 -16.45 -17.30
CA ILE A 561 6.37 -15.79 -17.48
C ILE A 561 6.20 -14.59 -18.40
N ASN A 562 6.71 -13.43 -17.98
CA ASN A 562 6.69 -12.20 -18.76
C ASN A 562 8.12 -11.78 -19.11
N ASN A 563 8.43 -11.62 -20.40
CA ASN A 563 9.67 -11.05 -20.88
C ASN A 563 9.40 -9.60 -21.30
N ASN A 564 10.02 -8.65 -20.63
CA ASN A 564 9.70 -7.23 -20.77
C ASN A 564 10.90 -6.45 -21.31
N VAL A 565 10.65 -5.60 -22.29
CA VAL A 565 11.57 -4.54 -22.72
C VAL A 565 10.96 -3.21 -22.34
N ASN A 566 11.67 -2.45 -21.51
CA ASN A 566 11.25 -1.16 -21.00
C ASN A 566 12.08 -0.04 -21.60
N PHE A 567 11.43 1.03 -22.07
CA PHE A 567 12.07 2.23 -22.59
C PHE A 567 11.51 3.45 -21.87
N GLY A 568 12.39 4.25 -21.25
CA GLY A 568 12.04 5.46 -20.51
C GLY A 568 12.77 6.68 -21.05
N VAL A 569 12.08 7.83 -21.05
CA VAL A 569 12.66 9.16 -21.35
C VAL A 569 12.16 10.15 -20.33
N ALA A 570 13.05 11.00 -19.80
CA ALA A 570 12.69 12.14 -18.97
C ALA A 570 13.42 13.40 -19.46
N TRP A 571 12.65 14.50 -19.63
CA TRP A 571 13.18 15.79 -20.02
C TRP A 571 12.36 16.93 -19.41
N LYS A 572 12.96 17.66 -18.48
CA LYS A 572 12.32 18.80 -17.82
C LYS A 572 10.89 18.51 -17.34
N TRP A 573 9.91 18.91 -18.14
CA TRP A 573 8.48 18.79 -17.88
C TRP A 573 7.82 17.64 -18.65
N PHE A 574 8.59 16.82 -19.36
CA PHE A 574 8.13 15.71 -20.18
C PHE A 574 8.69 14.40 -19.64
N SER A 575 7.88 13.37 -19.52
CA SER A 575 8.34 12.00 -19.30
C SER A 575 7.52 11.01 -20.14
N MET A 576 8.17 9.97 -20.60
CA MET A 576 7.56 8.88 -21.35
C MET A 576 8.08 7.55 -20.80
N ASN A 577 7.19 6.59 -20.70
CA ASN A 577 7.56 5.20 -20.43
C ASN A 577 6.80 4.28 -21.41
N ALA A 578 7.50 3.29 -21.97
CA ALA A 578 6.91 2.27 -22.84
C ALA A 578 7.46 0.91 -22.46
N VAL A 579 6.56 -0.07 -22.30
CA VAL A 579 6.89 -1.46 -21.97
C VAL A 579 6.29 -2.37 -23.02
N TYR A 580 7.15 -3.11 -23.73
CA TYR A 580 6.75 -4.25 -24.52
C TYR A 580 6.90 -5.52 -23.67
N SER A 581 5.88 -6.37 -23.65
CA SER A 581 5.85 -7.62 -22.90
C SER A 581 5.45 -8.77 -23.81
N HIS A 582 6.25 -9.83 -23.82
CA HIS A 582 5.86 -11.15 -24.32
C HIS A 582 5.44 -12.00 -23.13
N ILE A 583 4.20 -12.45 -23.10
CA ILE A 583 3.57 -13.13 -21.98
C ILE A 583 3.31 -14.58 -22.37
N SER A 584 3.98 -15.51 -21.68
CA SER A 584 3.82 -16.95 -21.85
C SER A 584 2.95 -17.53 -20.75
N ASP A 585 2.10 -18.49 -21.07
CA ASP A 585 1.20 -19.19 -20.15
C ASP A 585 0.33 -18.22 -19.31
N PRO A 586 -0.33 -17.22 -19.94
CA PRO A 586 -1.13 -16.25 -19.20
C PRO A 586 -2.20 -16.94 -18.38
N ILE A 587 -2.35 -16.53 -17.11
CA ILE A 587 -3.38 -17.02 -16.21
C ILE A 587 -4.65 -16.21 -16.48
N THR A 588 -5.69 -16.87 -16.98
CA THR A 588 -6.95 -16.24 -17.39
C THR A 588 -8.17 -17.02 -16.92
N SER A 589 -9.32 -16.36 -16.85
CA SER A 589 -10.60 -17.01 -16.58
C SER A 589 -11.16 -17.66 -17.84
N TYR A 590 -11.75 -18.83 -17.67
CA TYR A 590 -12.44 -19.57 -18.70
C TYR A 590 -13.81 -20.00 -18.15
N SER A 591 -14.82 -20.00 -19.00
CA SER A 591 -16.14 -20.48 -18.65
C SER A 591 -16.52 -21.70 -19.49
N ASP A 592 -17.12 -22.67 -18.85
CA ASP A 592 -17.66 -23.90 -19.47
C ASP A 592 -19.01 -24.22 -18.87
N THR A 593 -19.70 -25.23 -19.38
CA THR A 593 -20.93 -25.76 -18.77
C THR A 593 -20.59 -26.63 -17.55
N TYR A 594 -21.39 -26.51 -16.50
CA TYR A 594 -21.23 -27.36 -15.31
C TYR A 594 -22.10 -28.64 -15.48
N LYS A 595 -21.44 -29.80 -15.40
CA LYS A 595 -22.09 -31.13 -15.54
C LYS A 595 -22.91 -31.28 -16.84
N ASP A 596 -22.42 -30.68 -17.94
CA ASP A 596 -23.10 -30.69 -19.26
C ASP A 596 -24.49 -30.02 -19.28
N GLU A 597 -24.82 -29.21 -18.25
CA GLU A 597 -26.07 -28.47 -18.18
C GLU A 597 -25.91 -27.09 -18.82
N PRO A 598 -26.62 -26.80 -19.96
CA PRO A 598 -26.43 -25.55 -20.69
C PRO A 598 -26.78 -24.29 -19.92
N SER A 599 -27.66 -24.37 -18.93
CA SER A 599 -28.04 -23.25 -18.06
C SER A 599 -27.06 -23.00 -16.91
N MET A 600 -26.13 -23.93 -16.66
CA MET A 600 -25.17 -23.84 -15.54
C MET A 600 -23.77 -23.56 -16.06
N THR A 601 -23.15 -22.52 -15.56
CA THR A 601 -21.79 -22.09 -15.92
C THR A 601 -20.78 -22.48 -14.84
N LEU A 602 -19.68 -23.08 -15.25
CA LEU A 602 -18.49 -23.31 -14.44
C LEU A 602 -17.43 -22.28 -14.80
N LEU A 603 -17.11 -21.39 -13.88
CA LEU A 603 -15.99 -20.46 -14.01
C LEU A 603 -14.73 -21.13 -13.46
N GLN A 604 -13.69 -21.21 -14.27
CA GLN A 604 -12.40 -21.78 -13.87
C GLN A 604 -11.22 -20.93 -14.36
N THR A 605 -10.06 -21.17 -13.79
CA THR A 605 -8.83 -20.49 -14.21
C THR A 605 -7.97 -21.46 -15.03
N ILE A 606 -7.46 -20.99 -16.17
CA ILE A 606 -6.61 -21.79 -17.05
C ILE A 606 -5.35 -20.99 -17.45
N ASN A 607 -4.35 -21.70 -17.97
CA ASN A 607 -3.28 -21.05 -18.73
C ASN A 607 -3.72 -20.91 -20.20
N GLY A 608 -3.74 -19.68 -20.69
CA GLY A 608 -4.08 -19.35 -22.08
C GLY A 608 -2.88 -19.38 -23.02
N SER A 609 -3.12 -19.08 -24.31
CA SER A 609 -2.06 -18.96 -25.31
C SER A 609 -1.21 -17.71 -25.08
N ALA A 610 0.08 -17.81 -25.38
CA ALA A 610 1.01 -16.68 -25.31
C ALA A 610 0.54 -15.50 -26.17
N TYR A 611 0.79 -14.28 -25.69
CA TYR A 611 0.46 -13.06 -26.41
C TYR A 611 1.47 -11.94 -26.15
N ASP A 612 1.43 -10.92 -27.02
CA ASP A 612 2.25 -9.72 -26.91
C ASP A 612 1.41 -8.54 -26.43
N GLN A 613 2.05 -7.64 -25.68
CA GLN A 613 1.41 -6.42 -25.15
C GLN A 613 2.38 -5.26 -25.20
N VAL A 614 1.86 -4.07 -25.51
CA VAL A 614 2.56 -2.78 -25.33
C VAL A 614 1.74 -1.90 -24.42
N ASN A 615 2.39 -1.40 -23.37
CA ASN A 615 1.88 -0.33 -22.51
C ASN A 615 2.76 0.90 -22.70
N ALA A 616 2.17 2.05 -23.03
CA ALA A 616 2.91 3.29 -23.15
C ALA A 616 2.17 4.43 -22.44
N SER A 617 2.93 5.27 -21.72
CA SER A 617 2.41 6.46 -21.07
C SER A 617 3.30 7.65 -21.34
N VAL A 618 2.69 8.83 -21.43
CA VAL A 618 3.36 10.12 -21.61
C VAL A 618 2.77 11.09 -20.60
N THR A 619 3.64 11.77 -19.86
CA THR A 619 3.24 12.78 -18.87
C THR A 619 3.86 14.13 -19.21
N PHE A 620 3.05 15.18 -19.22
CA PHE A 620 3.43 16.57 -19.40
C PHE A 620 3.12 17.36 -18.13
N GLN A 621 4.13 18.03 -17.57
CA GLN A 621 3.99 18.84 -16.36
C GLN A 621 4.69 20.21 -16.55
N PRO A 622 4.28 21.02 -17.57
CA PRO A 622 4.90 22.31 -17.82
C PRO A 622 4.50 23.34 -16.76
N LYS A 623 5.32 24.38 -16.62
CA LYS A 623 4.97 25.58 -15.87
C LYS A 623 4.55 26.67 -16.83
N VAL A 624 3.30 27.15 -16.68
CA VAL A 624 2.72 28.22 -17.52
C VAL A 624 2.31 29.37 -16.59
N GLY A 625 3.24 30.29 -16.33
CA GLY A 625 3.04 31.39 -15.38
C GLY A 625 2.90 30.86 -13.95
N ILE A 626 1.74 31.08 -13.34
CA ILE A 626 1.37 30.56 -12.00
C ILE A 626 0.80 29.15 -12.02
N TRP A 627 0.52 28.61 -13.19
CA TRP A 627 -0.15 27.31 -13.39
C TRP A 627 0.90 26.21 -13.58
N SER A 628 0.60 25.04 -12.99
CA SER A 628 1.41 23.82 -13.14
C SER A 628 0.48 22.65 -13.54
N PRO A 629 -0.07 22.65 -14.79
CA PRO A 629 -0.93 21.59 -15.24
C PRO A 629 -0.15 20.26 -15.33
N SER A 630 -0.83 19.16 -15.02
CA SER A 630 -0.32 17.79 -15.24
C SER A 630 -1.28 17.08 -16.18
N LEU A 631 -0.75 16.55 -17.29
CA LEU A 631 -1.49 15.75 -18.26
C LEU A 631 -0.77 14.43 -18.46
N THR A 632 -1.44 13.33 -18.14
CA THR A 632 -0.94 11.97 -18.42
C THR A 632 -1.86 11.30 -19.43
N MET A 633 -1.28 10.78 -20.48
CA MET A 633 -1.93 9.94 -21.47
C MET A 633 -1.32 8.54 -21.41
N ALA A 634 -2.16 7.51 -21.46
CA ALA A 634 -1.70 6.13 -21.42
C ALA A 634 -2.47 5.29 -22.44
N VAL A 635 -1.78 4.31 -23.02
CA VAL A 635 -2.35 3.37 -23.99
C VAL A 635 -1.85 1.95 -23.71
N THR A 636 -2.76 0.99 -23.77
CA THR A 636 -2.46 -0.44 -23.75
C THR A 636 -2.93 -1.06 -25.06
N LYS A 637 -2.05 -1.80 -25.72
CA LYS A 637 -2.36 -2.59 -26.91
C LYS A 637 -1.94 -4.04 -26.64
N GLN A 638 -2.86 -4.97 -26.88
CA GLN A 638 -2.64 -6.40 -26.74
C GLN A 638 -2.91 -7.11 -28.07
N TRP A 639 -2.12 -8.14 -28.38
CA TRP A 639 -2.28 -9.02 -29.56
C TRP A 639 -2.59 -10.43 -29.11
N TRP A 640 -3.87 -10.67 -28.78
CA TRP A 640 -4.35 -12.00 -28.42
C TRP A 640 -4.57 -12.83 -29.66
N LYS A 641 -4.16 -14.11 -29.60
CA LYS A 641 -4.66 -15.14 -30.50
C LYS A 641 -5.80 -15.84 -29.77
N CYS A 642 -7.03 -15.76 -30.29
CA CYS A 642 -8.12 -16.58 -29.78
C CYS A 642 -7.73 -18.05 -29.81
N MET A 643 -8.06 -18.79 -28.75
CA MET A 643 -7.95 -20.25 -28.75
C MET A 643 -8.82 -20.77 -29.91
N GLU A 644 -8.24 -21.53 -30.83
CA GLU A 644 -8.97 -22.24 -31.88
C GLU A 644 -9.74 -23.42 -31.25
N ALA A 645 -10.82 -23.15 -30.53
CA ALA A 645 -11.69 -24.20 -30.03
C ALA A 645 -13.07 -23.62 -29.72
N SER A 646 -13.74 -23.13 -30.69
CA SER A 646 -15.19 -23.02 -30.88
C SER A 646 -15.52 -21.88 -31.82
N PRO A 647 -16.48 -22.00 -32.77
CA PRO A 647 -16.89 -20.95 -33.67
C PRO A 647 -17.55 -19.73 -32.99
N SER A 648 -17.65 -19.72 -31.67
CA SER A 648 -18.35 -18.71 -30.87
C SER A 648 -17.45 -17.82 -29.99
N ALA A 649 -16.12 -17.85 -30.15
CA ALA A 649 -15.23 -16.99 -29.37
C ALA A 649 -15.31 -15.52 -29.83
N ILE A 650 -15.90 -14.66 -29.04
CA ILE A 650 -15.98 -13.21 -29.26
C ILE A 650 -14.65 -12.56 -28.91
N LEU A 651 -14.05 -11.89 -29.89
CA LEU A 651 -12.86 -11.05 -29.72
C LEU A 651 -13.20 -9.80 -28.89
N TRP A 652 -12.86 -9.76 -27.61
CA TRP A 652 -12.92 -8.53 -26.84
C TRP A 652 -11.64 -7.70 -27.08
N VAL A 653 -11.71 -6.72 -27.98
CA VAL A 653 -10.69 -5.67 -28.07
C VAL A 653 -11.10 -4.56 -27.10
N ARG A 654 -10.53 -4.53 -25.92
CA ARG A 654 -10.67 -3.41 -24.99
C ARG A 654 -9.57 -2.39 -25.25
N SER A 655 -9.85 -1.38 -26.06
CA SER A 655 -9.04 -0.17 -26.04
C SER A 655 -9.52 0.70 -24.87
N VAL A 656 -8.81 0.70 -23.76
CA VAL A 656 -9.05 1.63 -22.67
C VAL A 656 -8.17 2.84 -22.92
N SER A 657 -8.70 3.90 -23.53
CA SER A 657 -8.11 5.22 -23.46
C SER A 657 -8.69 5.91 -22.23
N THR A 658 -7.96 5.87 -21.10
CA THR A 658 -8.32 6.63 -19.93
C THR A 658 -7.72 8.03 -20.09
N ILE A 659 -8.55 9.01 -20.43
CA ILE A 659 -8.17 10.42 -20.31
C ILE A 659 -8.37 10.78 -18.84
N HIS A 660 -7.30 10.83 -18.06
CA HIS A 660 -7.36 11.38 -16.71
C HIS A 660 -7.46 12.90 -16.82
N SER A 661 -8.50 13.42 -16.21
CA SER A 661 -8.92 14.82 -16.18
C SER A 661 -7.79 15.82 -15.97
N ILE A 662 -7.88 16.93 -16.68
CA ILE A 662 -7.17 18.17 -16.39
C ILE A 662 -7.56 18.58 -14.96
N ARG A 663 -6.66 18.46 -14.00
CA ARG A 663 -6.81 19.07 -12.68
C ARG A 663 -6.00 20.35 -12.66
N SER A 664 -6.70 21.49 -12.60
CA SER A 664 -6.12 22.77 -12.21
C SER A 664 -5.92 22.74 -10.68
N GLY A 665 -4.68 22.76 -10.22
CA GLY A 665 -4.32 22.95 -8.83
C GLY A 665 -4.15 24.41 -8.48
#